data_706aa08763fc24b3e9ad7a2fba7e966e
#
_entry.id   706aa08763fc24b3e9ad7a2fba7e966e
#
_cell.length_a   1.000
_cell.length_b   1.000
_cell.length_c   1.000
_cell.angle_alpha   90.00
_cell.angle_beta   90.00
_cell.angle_gamma   90.00
#
_symmetry.space_group_name_H-M   'P 1'
#
loop_
_entity.id
_entity.type
_entity.pdbx_description
1 polymer ?
#
loop_
_entity_poly.entity_id
_entity_poly.type
_entity_poly.pdbx_seq_one_letter_code
_entity_poly.pdbx_strand_id
1 'polypeptide(L)'
;MESFLTEVARAVVAKHGERLQDVVVVFPSQRARLFFSEALLEICKGNLWSPRFKTVDELMCSVSQLRSADRLRLISELYRVYSNYHDEDFDRFYHWGEMLVADFDMVDKYMVDAESLFQNVAEIKDIEADLSYLTAEQEEYIRRFWNTLSQDMTLSQQKQFFLKIWRSLPTIYREYKAHLRGLGIGYTGMIYRDAAEKVKGATASPLEGCSYVIAGFNALSSCEKVLFDHLKVSHNADFYWDYNDYFYRNDMQEAGRFVRENEARYPSAVELNHKDFSRRINGITVASTATSVAQCNYVAQLLEKLAKRDENGNLLPIGRDTAIVLTDENMLMPLLYALPEWVKQGGVNVTMGYPLRSTLAYSFVERLLELQKHARVAAEGTTTLYHADIELLLTHPYIADTAPTEIAKIRREIVDQRLFNVDSQMLKALPGAKILFAVADSAEALLCYVVDVLKWLLGVVDGSDELAVEYIYQAIRGVEQLQNMVASCNITLSQSLMRSLVRRHLQSIRIPFEGEPLEGLQVMGILETRNVDFKNVILLSMSDSNFPGTHITDSSSIPYSLRYGYNLPTQEHHQGVYSYYFYRLLSRADRVWLAYCSTADEKGSGEPSRYIRQLQYESGIKVDVEKVSVDVNLLRQSDIEVQKCSQTMERLAKYTRGEKRMSPTAFSSYVQCPMRFYYRYMAAIKVEEPLEEGIDDKTFGNIFHRAAELLYEPIVGVADAATEIAKITQQQVFTAVERAIAEECFDTESVDSERIKGELAIIRQIVYRYISNNLFGYDTTHGSFSVVATEDLFDTPFEFEVAGERQSIVFEGRADRVDSLPNGCRRIVDYKTGGEHLTFPGFEKLFYGKDSQRISNTINTLLYAMIMQRRRGCEVQPALYYLRDMIREDYSPLLRVFNGPGRRPEPIERYSAVAEEFESYVSRVLSELFDPSVPFRQAEDVLSCTYCDYAPICQRRKR
;
A
#
# COMPACT_ATOMS: atom_id res chain seq x y z
N MET A 1 19.82 38.29 -15.64
CA MET A 1 19.04 39.11 -14.71
C MET A 1 19.58 38.80 -13.34
N GLU A 2 19.73 39.79 -12.51
CA GLU A 2 20.16 39.53 -11.14
C GLU A 2 19.03 38.83 -10.36
N SER A 3 19.42 38.05 -9.36
CA SER A 3 18.46 37.39 -8.49
C SER A 3 17.79 38.43 -7.58
N PHE A 4 16.59 38.10 -7.07
CA PHE A 4 15.90 38.95 -6.11
C PHE A 4 16.81 39.27 -4.90
N LEU A 5 17.48 38.27 -4.35
CA LEU A 5 18.36 38.44 -3.20
C LEU A 5 19.58 39.30 -3.52
N THR A 6 20.13 39.26 -4.73
CA THR A 6 21.21 40.13 -5.17
C THR A 6 20.77 41.60 -5.28
N GLU A 7 19.56 41.85 -5.79
CA GLU A 7 19.01 43.23 -5.85
C GLU A 7 18.77 43.79 -4.46
N VAL A 8 18.18 42.96 -3.53
CA VAL A 8 18.01 43.36 -2.12
C VAL A 8 19.37 43.60 -1.44
N ALA A 9 20.36 42.71 -1.64
CA ALA A 9 21.69 42.87 -1.08
C ALA A 9 22.33 44.20 -1.52
N ARG A 10 22.19 44.55 -2.80
CA ARG A 10 22.70 45.83 -3.34
C ARG A 10 22.04 47.03 -2.70
N ALA A 11 20.68 46.97 -2.54
CA ALA A 11 19.92 48.04 -1.89
C ALA A 11 20.33 48.21 -0.41
N VAL A 12 20.51 47.11 0.31
CA VAL A 12 20.96 47.11 1.72
C VAL A 12 22.39 47.70 1.85
N VAL A 13 23.31 47.28 0.99
CA VAL A 13 24.71 47.79 0.96
C VAL A 13 24.72 49.29 0.59
N ALA A 14 23.94 49.71 -0.39
CA ALA A 14 23.84 51.09 -0.80
C ALA A 14 23.31 52.03 0.34
N LYS A 15 22.40 51.52 1.18
CA LYS A 15 21.80 52.28 2.29
C LYS A 15 22.69 52.28 3.54
N HIS A 16 23.24 51.12 3.93
CA HIS A 16 23.87 50.92 5.24
C HIS A 16 25.43 50.97 5.16
N GLY A 17 25.99 50.76 3.94
CA GLY A 17 27.46 50.84 3.74
C GLY A 17 28.20 49.83 4.62
N GLU A 18 29.20 50.30 5.36
CA GLU A 18 30.02 49.47 6.26
C GLU A 18 29.33 49.05 7.56
N ARG A 19 28.14 49.62 7.89
CA ARG A 19 27.40 49.33 9.14
C ARG A 19 26.41 48.19 9.02
N LEU A 20 26.71 47.14 8.27
CA LEU A 20 25.83 45.97 8.12
C LEU A 20 25.64 45.20 9.43
N GLN A 21 26.55 45.27 10.38
CA GLN A 21 26.42 44.64 11.70
C GLN A 21 25.23 45.17 12.51
N ASP A 22 24.77 46.40 12.23
CA ASP A 22 23.62 47.05 12.90
C ASP A 22 22.29 46.72 12.19
N VAL A 23 22.33 45.87 11.17
CA VAL A 23 21.17 45.49 10.39
C VAL A 23 20.74 44.07 10.76
N VAL A 24 19.46 43.86 10.94
CA VAL A 24 18.80 42.56 11.08
C VAL A 24 17.99 42.28 9.83
N VAL A 25 18.40 41.27 9.05
CA VAL A 25 17.66 40.86 7.88
C VAL A 25 16.73 39.69 8.25
N VAL A 26 15.46 39.83 7.92
CA VAL A 26 14.41 38.87 8.25
C VAL A 26 13.93 38.21 6.98
N PHE A 27 14.07 36.87 6.91
CA PHE A 27 13.62 36.04 5.80
C PHE A 27 12.54 35.05 6.25
N PRO A 28 11.69 34.57 5.33
CA PRO A 28 10.74 33.49 5.63
C PRO A 28 11.40 32.10 5.74
N SER A 29 12.66 31.95 5.28
CA SER A 29 13.40 30.68 5.33
C SER A 29 14.89 30.88 5.61
N GLN A 30 15.51 29.89 6.28
CA GLN A 30 16.96 29.90 6.55
C GLN A 30 17.83 29.85 5.25
N ARG A 31 17.28 29.23 4.19
CA ARG A 31 18.01 29.07 2.92
C ARG A 31 18.30 30.40 2.24
N ALA A 32 17.34 31.32 2.25
CA ALA A 32 17.52 32.66 1.68
C ALA A 32 18.76 33.38 2.25
N ARG A 33 19.09 33.10 3.53
CA ARG A 33 20.30 33.63 4.19
C ARG A 33 21.57 33.24 3.44
N LEU A 34 21.73 31.99 3.01
CA LEU A 34 22.95 31.50 2.34
C LEU A 34 23.17 32.24 1.00
N PHE A 35 22.15 32.28 0.16
CA PHE A 35 22.21 32.96 -1.13
C PHE A 35 22.37 34.48 -0.99
N PHE A 36 21.76 35.08 0.03
CA PHE A 36 21.93 36.49 0.33
C PHE A 36 23.35 36.80 0.83
N SER A 37 23.95 35.94 1.67
CA SER A 37 25.33 36.10 2.14
C SER A 37 26.30 36.00 1.00
N GLU A 38 26.08 35.07 0.05
CA GLU A 38 26.90 35.00 -1.16
C GLU A 38 26.79 36.26 -2.01
N ALA A 39 25.58 36.75 -2.24
CA ALA A 39 25.35 37.99 -2.98
C ALA A 39 26.04 39.20 -2.30
N LEU A 40 26.05 39.26 -0.98
CA LEU A 40 26.80 40.29 -0.24
C LEU A 40 28.32 40.19 -0.47
N LEU A 41 28.87 38.94 -0.46
CA LEU A 41 30.31 38.74 -0.72
C LEU A 41 30.72 39.18 -2.14
N GLU A 42 29.86 38.91 -3.13
CA GLU A 42 30.08 39.33 -4.52
C GLU A 42 30.08 40.87 -4.68
N ILE A 43 29.18 41.56 -3.94
CA ILE A 43 28.99 43.00 -4.02
C ILE A 43 30.11 43.74 -3.24
N CYS A 44 30.44 43.25 -2.06
CA CYS A 44 31.27 43.93 -1.08
C CYS A 44 32.75 43.49 -1.12
N LYS A 45 33.45 43.48 -2.16
CA LYS A 45 34.84 43.06 -2.41
C LYS A 45 35.89 43.22 -1.27
N GLY A 46 35.48 43.24 0.00
CA GLY A 46 36.28 43.46 1.18
C GLY A 46 35.80 42.78 2.43
N ASN A 47 36.54 42.85 3.54
CA ASN A 47 36.14 42.32 4.84
C ASN A 47 35.01 43.18 5.43
N LEU A 48 33.84 42.63 5.58
CA LEU A 48 32.68 43.26 6.18
C LEU A 48 32.13 42.40 7.30
N TRP A 49 31.57 43.02 8.33
CA TRP A 49 30.77 42.32 9.31
C TRP A 49 29.39 41.98 8.68
N SER A 50 29.04 40.69 8.72
CA SER A 50 27.75 40.23 8.22
C SER A 50 26.58 40.86 8.98
N PRO A 51 25.49 41.21 8.34
CA PRO A 51 24.24 41.51 9.05
C PRO A 51 23.78 40.29 9.87
N ARG A 52 22.97 40.54 10.87
CA ARG A 52 22.33 39.48 11.64
C ARG A 52 21.12 38.99 10.89
N PHE A 53 20.96 37.67 10.88
CA PHE A 53 19.82 37.02 10.22
C PHE A 53 18.87 36.45 11.26
N LYS A 54 17.59 36.63 11.04
CA LYS A 54 16.52 36.06 11.86
C LYS A 54 15.37 35.60 10.99
N THR A 55 14.68 34.58 11.43
CA THR A 55 13.34 34.25 10.93
C THR A 55 12.27 34.98 11.73
N VAL A 56 11.04 35.02 11.23
CA VAL A 56 9.91 35.60 12.00
C VAL A 56 9.68 34.83 13.29
N ASP A 57 9.79 33.49 13.25
CA ASP A 57 9.67 32.66 14.46
C ASP A 57 10.67 33.06 15.54
N GLU A 58 11.93 33.23 15.15
CA GLU A 58 12.99 33.67 16.08
C GLU A 58 12.72 35.06 16.67
N LEU A 59 12.16 35.97 15.87
CA LEU A 59 11.75 37.31 16.37
C LEU A 59 10.57 37.21 17.34
N MET A 60 9.53 36.48 16.99
CA MET A 60 8.34 36.29 17.85
C MET A 60 8.72 35.60 19.16
N CYS A 61 9.54 34.55 19.12
CA CYS A 61 10.02 33.88 20.33
C CYS A 61 10.89 34.80 21.21
N SER A 62 11.69 35.69 20.62
CA SER A 62 12.52 36.62 21.40
C SER A 62 11.70 37.65 22.18
N VAL A 63 10.55 38.04 21.67
CA VAL A 63 9.60 38.97 22.31
C VAL A 63 8.72 38.23 23.32
N SER A 64 8.18 37.07 22.96
CA SER A 64 7.21 36.35 23.78
C SER A 64 7.79 35.79 25.08
N GLN A 65 9.04 35.35 25.08
CA GLN A 65 9.69 34.65 26.20
C GLN A 65 9.06 33.27 26.56
N LEU A 66 8.00 32.83 25.85
CA LEU A 66 7.46 31.50 25.95
C LEU A 66 8.32 30.55 25.10
N ARG A 67 8.47 29.32 25.59
CA ARG A 67 9.18 28.25 24.85
C ARG A 67 8.18 27.41 24.07
N SER A 68 8.52 27.08 22.85
CA SER A 68 7.72 26.14 22.08
C SER A 68 7.79 24.76 22.72
N ALA A 69 6.64 24.08 22.86
CA ALA A 69 6.55 22.71 23.34
C ALA A 69 6.20 21.77 22.18
N ASP A 70 6.60 20.50 22.33
CA ASP A 70 6.24 19.46 21.37
C ASP A 70 4.73 19.19 21.39
N ARG A 71 4.22 18.65 20.26
CA ARG A 71 2.79 18.45 20.04
C ARG A 71 2.17 17.48 21.05
N LEU A 72 2.86 16.41 21.41
CA LEU A 72 2.34 15.41 22.37
C LEU A 72 2.18 16.05 23.75
N ARG A 73 3.16 16.83 24.19
CA ARG A 73 3.09 17.57 25.45
C ARG A 73 1.94 18.60 25.44
N LEU A 74 1.76 19.34 24.35
CA LEU A 74 0.65 20.29 24.22
C LEU A 74 -0.71 19.60 24.33
N ILE A 75 -0.88 18.42 23.68
CA ILE A 75 -2.12 17.64 23.78
C ILE A 75 -2.31 17.10 25.20
N SER A 76 -1.24 16.65 25.85
CA SER A 76 -1.32 16.16 27.22
C SER A 76 -1.70 17.23 28.23
N GLU A 77 -1.15 18.44 28.08
CA GLU A 77 -1.54 19.57 28.93
C GLU A 77 -2.96 20.07 28.63
N LEU A 78 -3.42 19.96 27.37
CA LEU A 78 -4.81 20.23 27.02
C LEU A 78 -5.75 19.21 27.67
N TYR A 79 -5.39 17.92 27.66
CA TYR A 79 -6.17 16.86 28.29
C TYR A 79 -6.36 17.10 29.81
N ARG A 80 -5.33 17.59 30.49
CA ARG A 80 -5.44 17.92 31.92
C ARG A 80 -6.50 18.98 32.21
N VAL A 81 -6.66 19.95 31.32
CA VAL A 81 -7.71 20.97 31.44
C VAL A 81 -9.05 20.37 30.98
N TYR A 82 -9.09 19.64 29.91
CA TYR A 82 -10.28 19.03 29.33
C TYR A 82 -10.96 18.04 30.30
N SER A 83 -10.17 17.21 30.98
CA SER A 83 -10.66 16.21 31.94
C SER A 83 -11.39 16.81 33.16
N ASN A 84 -11.28 18.12 33.42
CA ASN A 84 -12.09 18.79 34.44
C ASN A 84 -13.56 18.93 34.02
N TYR A 85 -13.86 18.83 32.71
CA TYR A 85 -15.19 19.09 32.13
C TYR A 85 -15.79 17.82 31.50
N HIS A 86 -14.96 16.86 31.12
CA HIS A 86 -15.33 15.66 30.37
C HIS A 86 -14.59 14.44 30.92
N ASP A 87 -15.33 13.34 31.07
CA ASP A 87 -14.81 12.06 31.56
C ASP A 87 -14.54 11.10 30.38
N GLU A 88 -13.38 11.31 29.74
CA GLU A 88 -12.91 10.49 28.64
C GLU A 88 -11.47 10.07 28.89
N ASP A 89 -11.10 8.87 28.38
CA ASP A 89 -9.74 8.40 28.39
C ASP A 89 -8.86 9.21 27.42
N PHE A 90 -7.58 9.36 27.75
CA PHE A 90 -6.61 10.06 26.90
C PHE A 90 -6.53 9.49 25.48
N ASP A 91 -6.64 8.19 25.32
CA ASP A 91 -6.56 7.52 24.03
C ASP A 91 -7.66 7.99 23.06
N ARG A 92 -8.89 8.17 23.56
CA ARG A 92 -10.01 8.70 22.79
C ARG A 92 -9.86 10.19 22.53
N PHE A 93 -9.40 10.93 23.53
CA PHE A 93 -9.18 12.37 23.44
C PHE A 93 -8.07 12.73 22.46
N TYR A 94 -7.02 11.91 22.30
CA TYR A 94 -5.81 12.28 21.60
C TYR A 94 -6.05 12.88 20.20
N HIS A 95 -6.86 12.22 19.38
CA HIS A 95 -7.17 12.69 18.01
C HIS A 95 -7.96 14.01 18.01
N TRP A 96 -8.89 14.14 18.95
CA TRP A 96 -9.66 15.36 19.17
C TRP A 96 -8.75 16.48 19.69
N GLY A 97 -7.93 16.20 20.68
CA GLY A 97 -6.95 17.13 21.23
C GLY A 97 -5.98 17.64 20.18
N GLU A 98 -5.55 16.79 19.25
CA GLU A 98 -4.69 17.17 18.13
C GLU A 98 -5.34 18.22 17.23
N MET A 99 -6.62 18.06 16.90
CA MET A 99 -7.39 18.99 16.10
C MET A 99 -7.61 20.32 16.85
N LEU A 100 -7.97 20.26 18.14
CA LEU A 100 -8.18 21.45 18.96
C LEU A 100 -6.92 22.30 19.09
N VAL A 101 -5.76 21.68 19.34
CA VAL A 101 -4.47 22.42 19.41
C VAL A 101 -4.18 23.12 18.08
N ALA A 102 -4.48 22.50 16.95
CA ALA A 102 -4.30 23.11 15.63
C ALA A 102 -5.27 24.30 15.40
N ASP A 103 -6.53 24.16 15.83
CA ASP A 103 -7.52 25.23 15.73
C ASP A 103 -7.16 26.41 16.67
N PHE A 104 -6.72 26.14 17.90
CA PHE A 104 -6.26 27.17 18.84
C PHE A 104 -5.02 27.90 18.33
N ASP A 105 -4.08 27.15 17.69
CA ASP A 105 -2.90 27.73 17.04
C ASP A 105 -3.30 28.74 15.96
N MET A 106 -4.26 28.36 15.12
CA MET A 106 -4.75 29.22 14.04
C MET A 106 -5.49 30.44 14.56
N VAL A 107 -6.39 30.26 15.55
CA VAL A 107 -7.16 31.34 16.18
C VAL A 107 -6.23 32.39 16.79
N ASP A 108 -5.19 31.96 17.48
CA ASP A 108 -4.20 32.88 18.08
C ASP A 108 -3.33 33.57 17.03
N LYS A 109 -2.84 32.81 16.02
CA LYS A 109 -1.97 33.35 14.96
C LYS A 109 -2.67 34.45 14.15
N TYR A 110 -3.98 34.31 13.97
CA TYR A 110 -4.80 35.32 13.28
C TYR A 110 -5.48 36.34 14.21
N MET A 111 -5.20 36.28 15.53
CA MET A 111 -5.72 37.20 16.55
C MET A 111 -7.25 37.27 16.60
N VAL A 112 -7.92 36.14 16.33
CA VAL A 112 -9.38 36.05 16.35
C VAL A 112 -9.89 36.07 17.79
N ASP A 113 -11.08 36.66 18.01
CA ASP A 113 -11.81 36.51 19.26
C ASP A 113 -12.35 35.09 19.40
N ALA A 114 -11.68 34.32 20.25
CA ALA A 114 -11.97 32.89 20.44
C ALA A 114 -13.33 32.68 21.13
N GLU A 115 -13.76 33.55 22.02
CA GLU A 115 -15.06 33.42 22.68
C GLU A 115 -16.22 33.54 21.69
N SER A 116 -16.22 34.58 20.87
CA SER A 116 -17.23 34.76 19.82
C SER A 116 -17.16 33.64 18.76
N LEU A 117 -15.96 33.24 18.34
CA LEU A 117 -15.81 32.18 17.33
C LEU A 117 -16.37 30.86 17.82
N PHE A 118 -15.94 30.37 18.99
CA PHE A 118 -16.36 29.07 19.49
C PHE A 118 -17.83 29.04 19.94
N GLN A 119 -18.40 30.17 20.37
CA GLN A 119 -19.82 30.30 20.58
C GLN A 119 -20.60 30.14 19.27
N ASN A 120 -20.16 30.82 18.19
CA ASN A 120 -20.77 30.69 16.87
C ASN A 120 -20.60 29.28 16.27
N VAL A 121 -19.46 28.61 16.53
CA VAL A 121 -19.28 27.20 16.14
C VAL A 121 -20.29 26.32 16.87
N ALA A 122 -20.48 26.49 18.17
CA ALA A 122 -21.45 25.72 18.94
C ALA A 122 -22.89 25.91 18.43
N GLU A 123 -23.27 27.16 18.09
CA GLU A 123 -24.60 27.48 17.54
C GLU A 123 -24.82 26.86 16.16
N ILE A 124 -23.82 26.88 15.26
CA ILE A 124 -23.90 26.22 13.95
C ILE A 124 -24.00 24.71 14.14
N LYS A 125 -23.21 24.12 15.05
CA LYS A 125 -23.30 22.68 15.33
C LYS A 125 -24.63 22.26 15.96
N ASP A 126 -25.28 23.13 16.74
CA ASP A 126 -26.65 22.93 17.20
C ASP A 126 -27.63 22.85 16.02
N ILE A 127 -27.47 23.70 14.99
CA ILE A 127 -28.29 23.71 13.77
C ILE A 127 -27.99 22.49 12.88
N GLU A 128 -26.71 22.19 12.63
CA GLU A 128 -26.26 21.03 11.84
C GLU A 128 -26.61 19.69 12.48
N ALA A 129 -26.88 19.67 13.78
CA ALA A 129 -27.33 18.49 14.48
C ALA A 129 -28.74 18.03 14.06
N ASP A 130 -29.48 18.83 13.28
CA ASP A 130 -30.64 18.39 12.52
C ASP A 130 -30.16 17.83 11.17
N LEU A 131 -29.85 16.50 11.15
CA LEU A 131 -29.24 15.78 10.01
C LEU A 131 -30.10 15.75 8.73
N SER A 132 -31.31 16.35 8.75
CA SER A 132 -32.26 16.30 7.61
C SER A 132 -31.80 17.07 6.36
N TYR A 133 -30.73 17.87 6.45
CA TYR A 133 -30.24 18.72 5.35
C TYR A 133 -28.88 18.27 4.78
N LEU A 134 -28.30 17.18 5.28
CA LEU A 134 -27.00 16.72 4.84
C LEU A 134 -27.08 15.73 3.66
N THR A 135 -26.08 15.76 2.77
CA THR A 135 -25.89 14.70 1.76
C THR A 135 -25.44 13.41 2.43
N ALA A 136 -25.68 12.27 1.77
CA ALA A 136 -25.29 10.97 2.28
C ALA A 136 -23.77 10.86 2.59
N GLU A 137 -22.93 11.55 1.81
CA GLU A 137 -21.48 11.61 2.02
C GLU A 137 -21.09 12.42 3.25
N GLN A 138 -21.79 13.55 3.48
CA GLN A 138 -21.58 14.39 4.67
C GLN A 138 -22.07 13.67 5.94
N GLU A 139 -23.19 12.95 5.84
CA GLU A 139 -23.71 12.12 6.94
C GLU A 139 -22.74 10.99 7.29
N GLU A 140 -22.13 10.32 6.28
CA GLU A 140 -21.13 9.26 6.50
C GLU A 140 -19.85 9.79 7.13
N TYR A 141 -19.38 10.98 6.73
CA TYR A 141 -18.22 11.65 7.34
C TYR A 141 -18.46 11.98 8.80
N ILE A 142 -19.62 12.55 9.11
CA ILE A 142 -20.05 12.88 10.48
C ILE A 142 -20.22 11.59 11.31
N ARG A 143 -20.76 10.52 10.73
CA ARG A 143 -20.86 9.20 11.40
C ARG A 143 -19.51 8.58 11.69
N ARG A 144 -18.55 8.66 10.79
CA ARG A 144 -17.16 8.21 11.03
C ARG A 144 -16.52 8.98 12.18
N PHE A 145 -16.70 10.28 12.21
CA PHE A 145 -16.25 11.15 13.30
C PHE A 145 -16.92 10.77 14.63
N TRP A 146 -18.23 10.53 14.65
CA TRP A 146 -18.97 10.18 15.87
C TRP A 146 -18.64 8.76 16.36
N ASN A 147 -18.42 7.80 15.47
CA ASN A 147 -17.97 6.44 15.82
C ASN A 147 -16.57 6.43 16.46
N THR A 148 -15.75 7.43 16.16
CA THR A 148 -14.44 7.60 16.83
C THR A 148 -14.62 8.07 18.28
N LEU A 149 -15.71 8.79 18.58
CA LEU A 149 -15.97 9.37 19.92
C LEU A 149 -16.69 8.41 20.87
N SER A 150 -17.58 7.54 20.40
CA SER A 150 -18.25 6.56 21.27
C SER A 150 -18.97 5.46 20.49
N GLN A 151 -18.50 4.22 20.62
CA GLN A 151 -19.15 3.04 20.01
C GLN A 151 -20.39 2.54 20.80
N ASP A 152 -20.52 2.92 22.08
CA ASP A 152 -21.53 2.35 23.01
C ASP A 152 -22.73 3.28 23.29
N MET A 153 -22.81 4.45 22.67
CA MET A 153 -23.87 5.43 22.93
C MET A 153 -24.90 5.43 21.80
N THR A 154 -26.18 5.72 22.17
CA THR A 154 -27.23 6.00 21.17
C THR A 154 -26.95 7.30 20.43
N LEU A 155 -27.43 7.44 19.18
CA LEU A 155 -27.23 8.63 18.34
C LEU A 155 -27.62 9.93 19.06
N SER A 156 -28.67 9.92 19.89
CA SER A 156 -29.13 11.06 20.69
C SER A 156 -28.15 11.44 21.82
N GLN A 157 -27.56 10.43 22.47
CA GLN A 157 -26.57 10.65 23.53
C GLN A 157 -25.25 11.15 22.95
N GLN A 158 -24.81 10.61 21.82
CA GLN A 158 -23.62 11.08 21.09
C GLN A 158 -23.76 12.55 20.68
N LYS A 159 -24.94 12.95 20.21
CA LYS A 159 -25.27 14.33 19.86
C LYS A 159 -25.20 15.28 21.06
N GLN A 160 -25.82 14.92 22.18
CA GLN A 160 -25.78 15.75 23.38
C GLN A 160 -24.38 15.89 23.96
N PHE A 161 -23.59 14.80 23.93
CA PHE A 161 -22.20 14.80 24.36
C PHE A 161 -21.33 15.73 23.50
N PHE A 162 -21.49 15.63 22.18
CA PHE A 162 -20.80 16.46 21.21
C PHE A 162 -21.08 17.96 21.43
N LEU A 163 -22.36 18.34 21.58
CA LEU A 163 -22.74 19.72 21.85
C LEU A 163 -22.18 20.24 23.18
N LYS A 164 -22.08 19.37 24.19
CA LYS A 164 -21.47 19.73 25.47
C LYS A 164 -20.01 20.10 25.33
N ILE A 165 -19.25 19.39 24.51
CA ILE A 165 -17.84 19.71 24.20
C ILE A 165 -17.75 21.11 23.61
N TRP A 166 -18.53 21.40 22.56
CA TRP A 166 -18.47 22.71 21.87
C TRP A 166 -18.79 23.89 22.77
N ARG A 167 -19.78 23.74 23.64
CA ARG A 167 -20.17 24.78 24.60
C ARG A 167 -19.10 25.00 25.66
N SER A 168 -18.26 24.01 25.97
CA SER A 168 -17.19 24.17 26.96
C SER A 168 -15.88 24.70 26.35
N LEU A 169 -15.73 24.70 25.02
CA LEU A 169 -14.47 25.08 24.35
C LEU A 169 -13.97 26.50 24.68
N PRO A 170 -14.81 27.55 24.77
CA PRO A 170 -14.30 28.89 25.13
C PRO A 170 -13.61 28.86 26.49
N THR A 171 -14.19 28.15 27.46
CA THR A 171 -13.63 28.03 28.82
C THR A 171 -12.35 27.20 28.81
N ILE A 172 -12.35 26.04 28.12
CA ILE A 172 -11.18 25.17 27.97
C ILE A 172 -10.03 25.93 27.31
N TYR A 173 -10.29 26.65 26.23
CA TYR A 173 -9.27 27.47 25.55
C TYR A 173 -8.62 28.49 26.50
N ARG A 174 -9.43 29.24 27.26
CA ARG A 174 -8.94 30.25 28.20
C ARG A 174 -8.09 29.63 29.33
N GLU A 175 -8.60 28.57 29.96
CA GLU A 175 -7.89 27.87 31.02
C GLU A 175 -6.62 27.17 30.51
N TYR A 176 -6.67 26.58 29.34
CA TYR A 176 -5.50 25.96 28.71
C TYR A 176 -4.38 26.99 28.48
N LYS A 177 -4.69 28.15 27.92
CA LYS A 177 -3.70 29.25 27.77
C LYS A 177 -3.15 29.75 29.11
N ALA A 178 -3.99 29.89 30.13
CA ALA A 178 -3.52 30.26 31.46
C ALA A 178 -2.58 29.19 32.04
N HIS A 179 -2.92 27.90 31.86
CA HIS A 179 -2.11 26.77 32.30
C HIS A 179 -0.74 26.74 31.60
N LEU A 180 -0.71 26.84 30.26
CA LEU A 180 0.52 26.88 29.50
C LEU A 180 1.42 28.09 29.84
N ARG A 181 0.83 29.28 30.07
CA ARG A 181 1.57 30.45 30.57
C ARG A 181 2.21 30.19 31.93
N GLY A 182 1.51 29.51 32.83
CA GLY A 182 2.06 29.09 34.14
C GLY A 182 3.28 28.17 34.01
N LEU A 183 3.33 27.33 32.96
CA LEU A 183 4.45 26.45 32.67
C LEU A 183 5.57 27.14 31.85
N GLY A 184 5.37 28.35 31.37
CA GLY A 184 6.32 29.07 30.50
C GLY A 184 6.46 28.45 29.09
N ILE A 185 5.46 27.71 28.62
CA ILE A 185 5.43 27.06 27.31
C ILE A 185 4.23 27.51 26.49
N GLY A 186 4.25 27.24 25.17
CA GLY A 186 3.12 27.55 24.30
C GLY A 186 3.22 26.85 22.94
N TYR A 187 2.11 26.80 22.24
CA TYR A 187 2.08 26.49 20.82
C TYR A 187 2.39 27.74 19.99
N THR A 188 2.76 27.58 18.73
CA THR A 188 3.27 28.66 17.87
C THR A 188 2.35 29.88 17.83
N GLY A 189 1.04 29.72 17.58
CA GLY A 189 0.08 30.82 17.54
C GLY A 189 -0.05 31.54 18.85
N MET A 190 0.02 30.83 20.00
CA MET A 190 0.02 31.46 21.33
C MET A 190 1.27 32.33 21.53
N ILE A 191 2.45 31.84 21.12
CA ILE A 191 3.70 32.61 21.17
C ILE A 191 3.61 33.84 20.28
N TYR A 192 3.07 33.71 19.08
CA TYR A 192 2.90 34.82 18.14
C TYR A 192 1.92 35.89 18.70
N ARG A 193 0.80 35.45 19.25
CA ARG A 193 -0.18 36.36 19.83
C ARG A 193 0.38 37.11 21.06
N ASP A 194 1.06 36.38 21.95
CA ASP A 194 1.71 36.97 23.11
C ASP A 194 2.76 38.03 22.72
N ALA A 195 3.57 37.70 21.70
CA ALA A 195 4.55 38.63 21.13
C ALA A 195 3.85 39.84 20.51
N ALA A 196 2.83 39.68 19.70
CA ALA A 196 2.07 40.75 19.06
C ALA A 196 1.38 41.67 20.09
N GLU A 197 0.78 41.12 21.14
CA GLU A 197 0.16 41.87 22.23
C GLU A 197 1.19 42.67 23.02
N LYS A 198 2.35 42.09 23.32
CA LYS A 198 3.47 42.79 23.97
C LYS A 198 4.01 43.94 23.13
N VAL A 199 4.21 43.73 21.84
CA VAL A 199 4.66 44.76 20.91
C VAL A 199 3.64 45.91 20.82
N LYS A 200 2.34 45.61 20.77
CA LYS A 200 1.25 46.57 20.67
C LYS A 200 1.09 47.43 21.96
N GLY A 201 1.34 46.81 23.10
CA GLY A 201 1.20 47.48 24.43
C GLY A 201 2.47 48.14 24.94
N ALA A 202 3.59 48.01 24.27
CA ALA A 202 4.87 48.50 24.76
C ALA A 202 5.03 50.00 24.52
N THR A 203 5.46 50.74 25.56
CA THR A 203 5.84 52.17 25.48
C THR A 203 7.24 52.34 24.88
N ALA A 204 8.13 51.32 24.99
CA ALA A 204 9.43 51.21 24.33
C ALA A 204 9.49 49.90 23.56
N SER A 205 10.20 49.88 22.42
CA SER A 205 10.30 48.66 21.62
C SER A 205 10.93 47.51 22.43
N PRO A 206 10.33 46.33 22.48
CA PRO A 206 10.94 45.14 23.09
C PRO A 206 12.02 44.52 22.21
N LEU A 207 12.22 45.06 21.00
CA LEU A 207 13.22 44.62 20.02
C LEU A 207 14.49 45.49 20.14
N GLU A 208 15.62 44.90 19.69
CA GLU A 208 16.89 45.59 19.71
C GLU A 208 16.87 46.84 18.82
N GLY A 209 17.61 47.87 19.18
CA GLY A 209 17.70 49.17 18.48
C GLY A 209 18.50 49.10 17.17
N CYS A 210 18.17 48.12 16.29
CA CYS A 210 18.79 47.87 14.99
C CYS A 210 17.90 48.35 13.86
N SER A 211 18.48 48.47 12.65
CA SER A 211 17.71 48.62 11.43
C SER A 211 17.20 47.23 10.97
N TYR A 212 15.95 47.15 10.59
CA TYR A 212 15.36 45.88 10.13
C TYR A 212 15.10 45.90 8.63
N VAL A 213 15.40 44.79 7.98
CA VAL A 213 15.14 44.55 6.56
C VAL A 213 14.26 43.29 6.45
N ILE A 214 13.07 43.47 5.95
CA ILE A 214 12.08 42.37 5.74
C ILE A 214 12.02 42.08 4.25
N ALA A 215 12.38 40.86 3.85
CA ALA A 215 12.47 40.52 2.43
C ALA A 215 11.82 39.18 2.08
N GLY A 216 11.06 39.16 0.97
CA GLY A 216 10.58 37.94 0.31
C GLY A 216 9.41 37.22 0.99
N PHE A 217 8.62 37.92 1.77
CA PHE A 217 7.39 37.42 2.37
C PHE A 217 6.22 37.47 1.38
N ASN A 218 5.18 36.71 1.64
CA ASN A 218 3.93 36.69 0.86
C ASN A 218 2.72 36.81 1.81
N ALA A 219 1.98 35.73 2.07
CA ALA A 219 0.85 35.78 3.01
C ALA A 219 1.33 36.02 4.44
N LEU A 220 0.74 37.05 5.09
CA LEU A 220 1.08 37.43 6.47
C LEU A 220 -0.11 37.15 7.38
N SER A 221 0.16 36.53 8.53
CA SER A 221 -0.81 36.38 9.61
C SER A 221 -1.08 37.72 10.29
N SER A 222 -2.17 37.83 11.06
CA SER A 222 -2.49 39.06 11.82
C SER A 222 -1.40 39.41 12.82
N CYS A 223 -0.78 38.41 13.48
CA CYS A 223 0.33 38.68 14.41
C CYS A 223 1.58 39.22 13.70
N GLU A 224 1.91 38.70 12.53
CA GLU A 224 3.03 39.21 11.71
C GLU A 224 2.76 40.63 11.22
N LYS A 225 1.54 40.96 10.82
CA LYS A 225 1.15 42.34 10.46
C LYS A 225 1.35 43.31 11.62
N VAL A 226 0.99 42.94 12.85
CA VAL A 226 1.23 43.77 14.04
C VAL A 226 2.72 43.97 14.30
N LEU A 227 3.53 42.92 14.19
CA LEU A 227 4.98 43.03 14.32
C LEU A 227 5.59 43.95 13.25
N PHE A 228 5.19 43.77 11.98
CA PHE A 228 5.69 44.59 10.88
C PHE A 228 5.25 46.04 10.95
N ASP A 229 4.03 46.33 11.43
CA ASP A 229 3.57 47.69 11.75
C ASP A 229 4.49 48.35 12.78
N HIS A 230 4.82 47.61 13.85
CA HIS A 230 5.73 48.10 14.87
C HIS A 230 7.13 48.37 14.35
N LEU A 231 7.71 47.42 13.56
CA LEU A 231 9.01 47.59 12.96
C LEU A 231 9.08 48.77 11.98
N LYS A 232 8.01 49.02 11.22
CA LYS A 232 7.87 50.16 10.34
C LYS A 232 7.91 51.47 11.11
N VAL A 233 7.17 51.57 12.22
CA VAL A 233 7.04 52.84 12.98
C VAL A 233 8.22 53.05 13.92
N SER A 234 8.64 52.05 14.67
CA SER A 234 9.63 52.18 15.73
C SER A 234 11.08 52.00 15.26
N HIS A 235 11.33 51.30 14.19
CA HIS A 235 12.67 50.95 13.69
C HIS A 235 12.92 51.42 12.26
N ASN A 236 11.95 52.08 11.62
CA ASN A 236 12.04 52.52 10.22
C ASN A 236 12.49 51.38 9.29
N ALA A 237 11.82 50.17 9.43
CA ALA A 237 12.20 48.98 8.72
C ALA A 237 11.97 49.09 7.19
N ASP A 238 12.89 48.51 6.43
CA ASP A 238 12.79 48.43 4.99
C ASP A 238 12.09 47.15 4.58
N PHE A 239 11.21 47.23 3.58
CA PHE A 239 10.45 46.12 3.04
C PHE A 239 10.86 45.86 1.59
N TYR A 240 10.96 44.61 1.20
CA TYR A 240 11.27 44.18 -0.17
C TYR A 240 10.40 42.98 -0.54
N TRP A 241 9.56 43.20 -1.57
CA TRP A 241 8.61 42.18 -2.04
C TRP A 241 9.09 41.56 -3.33
N ASP A 242 9.04 40.23 -3.44
CA ASP A 242 9.42 39.49 -4.63
C ASP A 242 8.18 39.18 -5.47
N TYR A 243 7.94 39.99 -6.51
CA TYR A 243 6.80 39.82 -7.39
C TYR A 243 7.17 40.09 -8.86
N ASN A 244 6.21 39.89 -9.75
CA ASN A 244 6.34 40.10 -11.18
C ASN A 244 5.12 40.84 -11.70
N ASP A 245 5.31 41.78 -12.64
CA ASP A 245 4.25 42.57 -13.22
C ASP A 245 3.10 41.77 -13.83
N TYR A 246 3.40 40.57 -14.35
CA TYR A 246 2.39 39.67 -14.90
C TYR A 246 1.26 39.37 -13.92
N PHE A 247 1.57 38.95 -12.68
CA PHE A 247 0.56 38.62 -11.69
C PHE A 247 0.26 39.78 -10.74
N TYR A 248 1.13 40.76 -10.61
CA TYR A 248 0.89 41.91 -9.74
C TYR A 248 -0.14 42.89 -10.33
N ARG A 249 -0.06 43.16 -11.65
CA ARG A 249 -0.96 44.11 -12.34
C ARG A 249 -2.28 43.50 -12.75
N ASN A 250 -2.42 42.20 -12.70
CA ASN A 250 -3.66 41.51 -13.02
C ASN A 250 -4.44 41.19 -11.73
N ASP A 251 -5.51 41.92 -11.46
CA ASP A 251 -6.32 41.76 -10.24
C ASP A 251 -7.00 40.38 -10.16
N MET A 252 -7.24 39.73 -11.28
CA MET A 252 -7.82 38.40 -11.36
C MET A 252 -6.80 37.29 -11.04
N GLN A 253 -5.49 37.61 -11.06
CA GLN A 253 -4.45 36.64 -10.81
C GLN A 253 -4.23 36.44 -9.31
N GLU A 254 -4.51 35.21 -8.84
CA GLU A 254 -4.45 34.84 -7.41
C GLU A 254 -3.06 35.02 -6.79
N ALA A 255 -1.99 34.80 -7.59
CA ALA A 255 -0.60 34.95 -7.12
C ALA A 255 -0.27 36.34 -6.63
N GLY A 256 -0.91 37.37 -7.16
CA GLY A 256 -0.68 38.77 -6.78
C GLY A 256 -1.43 39.24 -5.54
N ARG A 257 -2.40 38.48 -5.04
CA ARG A 257 -3.32 38.90 -3.99
C ARG A 257 -2.61 39.47 -2.75
N PHE A 258 -1.77 38.66 -2.11
CA PHE A 258 -1.12 39.05 -0.85
C PHE A 258 -0.02 40.08 -1.08
N VAL A 259 0.67 40.03 -2.18
CA VAL A 259 1.72 40.99 -2.53
C VAL A 259 1.10 42.37 -2.74
N ARG A 260 -0.03 42.50 -3.41
CA ARG A 260 -0.76 43.78 -3.57
C ARG A 260 -1.17 44.35 -2.21
N GLU A 261 -1.70 43.52 -1.30
CA GLU A 261 -2.05 43.96 0.06
C GLU A 261 -0.82 44.43 0.84
N ASN A 262 0.28 43.68 0.76
CA ASN A 262 1.52 43.98 1.46
C ASN A 262 2.19 45.24 0.93
N GLU A 263 2.31 45.40 -0.39
CA GLU A 263 2.91 46.59 -1.01
C GLU A 263 2.12 47.87 -0.69
N ALA A 264 0.79 47.80 -0.67
CA ALA A 264 -0.07 48.91 -0.26
C ALA A 264 0.14 49.33 1.22
N ARG A 265 0.40 48.36 2.12
CA ARG A 265 0.60 48.58 3.55
C ARG A 265 2.05 48.94 3.92
N TYR A 266 2.98 48.27 3.27
CA TYR A 266 4.43 48.34 3.47
C TYR A 266 5.13 48.54 2.12
N PRO A 267 5.15 49.80 1.58
CA PRO A 267 5.78 50.05 0.29
C PRO A 267 7.24 49.63 0.27
N SER A 268 7.69 49.06 -0.83
CA SER A 268 9.09 48.69 -1.04
C SER A 268 10.03 49.89 -0.85
N ALA A 269 11.14 49.70 -0.13
CA ALA A 269 12.11 50.75 0.13
C ALA A 269 12.80 51.26 -1.15
N VAL A 270 12.96 50.41 -2.14
CA VAL A 270 13.53 50.71 -3.47
C VAL A 270 12.75 49.93 -4.52
N GLU A 271 12.55 50.51 -5.69
CA GLU A 271 11.96 49.83 -6.84
C GLU A 271 12.92 48.77 -7.35
N LEU A 272 12.50 47.51 -7.26
CA LEU A 272 13.20 46.35 -7.78
C LEU A 272 12.78 46.05 -9.22
N ASN A 273 13.49 45.13 -9.86
CA ASN A 273 13.20 44.78 -11.24
C ASN A 273 12.06 43.76 -11.33
N HIS A 274 10.83 44.23 -11.52
CA HIS A 274 9.61 43.42 -11.56
C HIS A 274 9.09 43.15 -12.98
N LYS A 275 9.96 43.19 -14.00
CA LYS A 275 9.56 43.03 -15.42
C LYS A 275 8.78 41.74 -15.65
N ASP A 276 7.76 41.84 -16.45
CA ASP A 276 6.92 40.74 -16.89
C ASP A 276 7.74 39.58 -17.48
N PHE A 277 7.68 38.41 -16.83
CA PHE A 277 8.42 37.21 -17.23
C PHE A 277 7.98 36.65 -18.59
N SER A 278 6.72 36.90 -19.01
CA SER A 278 6.21 36.48 -20.31
C SER A 278 7.02 37.00 -21.48
N ARG A 279 7.71 38.13 -21.31
CA ARG A 279 8.59 38.73 -22.32
C ARG A 279 10.01 38.14 -22.34
N ARG A 280 10.35 37.31 -21.36
CA ARG A 280 11.70 36.78 -21.16
C ARG A 280 11.81 35.30 -21.43
N ILE A 281 10.85 34.50 -20.95
CA ILE A 281 10.89 33.05 -21.10
C ILE A 281 10.95 32.69 -22.59
N ASN A 282 11.98 31.93 -22.99
CA ASN A 282 12.20 31.49 -24.37
C ASN A 282 11.24 30.36 -24.81
N GLY A 283 10.33 29.95 -23.95
CA GLY A 283 9.32 28.91 -24.17
C GLY A 283 9.12 28.08 -22.91
N ILE A 284 7.91 27.53 -22.80
CA ILE A 284 7.54 26.58 -21.76
C ILE A 284 7.23 25.25 -22.45
N THR A 285 7.85 24.17 -21.99
CA THR A 285 7.56 22.83 -22.48
C THR A 285 6.73 22.07 -21.45
N VAL A 286 5.58 21.55 -21.84
CA VAL A 286 4.74 20.69 -21.02
C VAL A 286 4.89 19.26 -21.50
N ALA A 287 5.40 18.37 -20.64
CA ALA A 287 5.60 16.96 -20.94
C ALA A 287 4.51 16.09 -20.29
N SER A 288 3.72 15.42 -21.12
CA SER A 288 2.75 14.41 -20.69
C SER A 288 3.38 13.03 -20.74
N THR A 289 3.39 12.33 -19.60
CA THR A 289 3.98 10.98 -19.47
C THR A 289 2.92 9.96 -19.06
N ALA A 290 3.15 8.68 -19.36
CA ALA A 290 2.24 7.60 -18.99
C ALA A 290 2.44 7.13 -17.53
N THR A 291 3.62 7.36 -16.92
CA THR A 291 3.92 6.97 -15.53
C THR A 291 4.77 8.02 -14.84
N SER A 292 4.73 8.02 -13.51
CA SER A 292 5.58 8.92 -12.70
C SER A 292 7.07 8.67 -12.94
N VAL A 293 7.49 7.41 -13.07
CA VAL A 293 8.91 7.06 -13.36
C VAL A 293 9.34 7.57 -14.74
N ALA A 294 8.44 7.60 -15.73
CA ALA A 294 8.77 8.13 -17.06
C ALA A 294 9.15 9.62 -17.02
N GLN A 295 8.61 10.39 -16.05
CA GLN A 295 9.04 11.78 -15.83
C GLN A 295 10.51 11.87 -15.43
N CYS A 296 10.98 10.95 -14.57
CA CYS A 296 12.38 10.91 -14.15
C CYS A 296 13.33 10.59 -15.31
N ASN A 297 12.95 9.64 -16.16
CA ASN A 297 13.72 9.31 -17.37
C ASN A 297 13.74 10.49 -18.38
N TYR A 298 12.62 11.21 -18.48
CA TYR A 298 12.55 12.43 -19.30
C TYR A 298 13.51 13.51 -18.80
N VAL A 299 13.63 13.69 -17.47
CA VAL A 299 14.61 14.61 -16.87
C VAL A 299 16.03 14.24 -17.27
N ALA A 300 16.40 12.97 -17.23
CA ALA A 300 17.74 12.53 -17.65
C ALA A 300 18.06 12.97 -19.09
N GLN A 301 17.10 12.79 -20.00
CA GLN A 301 17.24 13.26 -21.40
C GLN A 301 17.30 14.78 -21.52
N LEU A 302 16.53 15.52 -20.71
CA LEU A 302 16.58 16.99 -20.68
C LEU A 302 17.93 17.50 -20.21
N LEU A 303 18.51 16.91 -19.17
CA LEU A 303 19.80 17.30 -18.64
C LEU A 303 20.91 17.09 -19.67
N GLU A 304 20.85 16.01 -20.45
CA GLU A 304 21.78 15.77 -21.55
C GLU A 304 21.67 16.85 -22.67
N LYS A 305 20.45 17.29 -22.99
CA LYS A 305 20.21 18.39 -23.94
C LYS A 305 20.66 19.76 -23.40
N LEU A 306 20.62 19.97 -22.08
CA LEU A 306 21.02 21.20 -21.41
C LEU A 306 22.52 21.30 -21.18
N ALA A 307 23.19 20.16 -21.04
CA ALA A 307 24.61 20.11 -20.75
C ALA A 307 25.44 20.70 -21.90
N LYS A 308 26.45 21.51 -21.52
CA LYS A 308 27.45 21.95 -22.43
C LYS A 308 28.46 20.83 -22.67
N ARG A 309 29.14 20.85 -23.82
CA ARG A 309 30.24 19.91 -24.13
C ARG A 309 31.57 20.63 -24.10
N ASP A 310 32.59 19.94 -23.62
CA ASP A 310 33.96 20.40 -23.68
C ASP A 310 34.54 20.27 -25.12
N GLU A 311 35.77 20.69 -25.30
CA GLU A 311 36.46 20.59 -26.60
C GLU A 311 36.67 19.15 -27.10
N ASN A 312 36.58 18.17 -26.18
CA ASN A 312 36.65 16.73 -26.47
C ASN A 312 35.27 16.07 -26.68
N GLY A 313 34.19 16.83 -26.57
CA GLY A 313 32.83 16.35 -26.74
C GLY A 313 32.19 15.73 -25.47
N ASN A 314 32.89 15.74 -24.31
CA ASN A 314 32.34 15.25 -23.05
C ASN A 314 31.33 16.23 -22.46
N LEU A 315 30.32 15.69 -21.78
CA LEU A 315 29.30 16.51 -21.10
C LEU A 315 29.88 17.17 -19.84
N LEU A 316 29.73 18.48 -19.74
CA LEU A 316 30.14 19.24 -18.56
C LEU A 316 29.07 19.15 -17.47
N PRO A 317 29.46 19.20 -16.18
CA PRO A 317 28.52 19.16 -15.06
C PRO A 317 27.41 20.22 -15.17
N ILE A 318 26.24 19.87 -14.73
CA ILE A 318 25.11 20.82 -14.58
C ILE A 318 25.35 21.63 -13.31
N GLY A 319 25.35 22.94 -13.43
CA GLY A 319 25.55 23.84 -12.30
C GLY A 319 24.23 24.18 -11.55
N ARG A 320 24.42 24.98 -10.49
CA ARG A 320 23.34 25.47 -9.61
C ARG A 320 22.26 26.32 -10.27
N ASP A 321 22.47 26.75 -11.51
CA ASP A 321 21.49 27.51 -12.31
C ASP A 321 20.28 26.66 -12.72
N THR A 322 20.36 25.35 -12.51
CA THR A 322 19.30 24.40 -12.89
C THR A 322 18.68 23.76 -11.64
N ALA A 323 17.36 23.86 -11.54
CA ALA A 323 16.59 23.24 -10.46
C ALA A 323 15.59 22.22 -10.99
N ILE A 324 15.55 21.06 -10.34
CA ILE A 324 14.46 20.08 -10.44
C ILE A 324 13.60 20.23 -9.21
N VAL A 325 12.33 20.59 -9.42
CA VAL A 325 11.39 20.86 -8.34
C VAL A 325 10.34 19.75 -8.30
N LEU A 326 10.25 19.08 -7.17
CA LEU A 326 9.32 17.98 -6.92
C LEU A 326 8.08 18.52 -6.21
N THR A 327 6.91 18.34 -6.82
CA THR A 327 5.63 18.62 -6.15
C THR A 327 5.13 17.39 -5.37
N ASP A 328 5.66 16.20 -5.71
CA ASP A 328 5.49 14.96 -4.96
C ASP A 328 6.86 14.46 -4.47
N GLU A 329 7.07 14.43 -3.16
CA GLU A 329 8.32 13.99 -2.53
C GLU A 329 8.68 12.53 -2.84
N ASN A 330 7.69 11.68 -3.13
CA ASN A 330 7.92 10.27 -3.46
C ASN A 330 8.70 10.09 -4.76
N MET A 331 8.77 11.13 -5.59
CA MET A 331 9.57 11.13 -6.82
C MET A 331 11.08 11.25 -6.60
N LEU A 332 11.52 11.58 -5.38
CA LEU A 332 12.94 11.83 -5.09
C LEU A 332 13.82 10.62 -5.42
N MET A 333 13.54 9.44 -4.86
CA MET A 333 14.38 8.26 -5.12
C MET A 333 14.34 7.80 -6.58
N PRO A 334 13.14 7.65 -7.22
CA PRO A 334 13.09 7.39 -8.66
C PRO A 334 13.90 8.38 -9.49
N LEU A 335 13.90 9.66 -9.15
CA LEU A 335 14.70 10.69 -9.82
C LEU A 335 16.19 10.43 -9.62
N LEU A 336 16.66 10.25 -8.38
CA LEU A 336 18.07 10.02 -8.08
C LEU A 336 18.62 8.76 -8.76
N TYR A 337 17.81 7.70 -8.87
CA TYR A 337 18.19 6.51 -9.64
C TYR A 337 18.23 6.76 -11.16
N ALA A 338 17.35 7.59 -11.69
CA ALA A 338 17.30 7.92 -13.11
C ALA A 338 18.38 8.89 -13.56
N LEU A 339 18.98 9.66 -12.63
CA LEU A 339 20.06 10.61 -12.96
C LEU A 339 21.29 9.88 -13.49
N PRO A 340 21.85 10.32 -14.65
CA PRO A 340 23.07 9.76 -15.21
C PRO A 340 24.27 9.97 -14.28
N GLU A 341 25.25 9.07 -14.34
CA GLU A 341 26.43 9.09 -13.49
C GLU A 341 27.24 10.39 -13.64
N TRP A 342 27.37 10.92 -14.86
CA TRP A 342 28.08 12.20 -15.11
C TRP A 342 27.43 13.40 -14.41
N VAL A 343 26.08 13.35 -14.16
CA VAL A 343 25.39 14.38 -13.38
C VAL A 343 25.73 14.23 -11.90
N LYS A 344 25.73 12.99 -11.39
CA LYS A 344 26.06 12.70 -9.96
C LYS A 344 27.49 13.11 -9.62
N GLN A 345 28.42 12.81 -10.51
CA GLN A 345 29.84 13.24 -10.36
C GLN A 345 30.00 14.77 -10.37
N GLY A 346 29.10 15.50 -11.02
CA GLY A 346 29.08 16.96 -11.02
C GLY A 346 28.53 17.59 -9.74
N GLY A 347 28.06 16.78 -8.80
CA GLY A 347 27.39 17.20 -7.58
C GLY A 347 25.88 17.41 -7.76
N VAL A 348 25.10 16.82 -6.86
CA VAL A 348 23.65 16.98 -6.77
C VAL A 348 23.29 17.41 -5.35
N ASN A 349 22.76 18.60 -5.21
CA ASN A 349 22.30 19.11 -3.93
C ASN A 349 20.82 18.78 -3.73
N VAL A 350 20.51 17.87 -2.82
CA VAL A 350 19.15 17.49 -2.44
C VAL A 350 18.77 18.22 -1.16
N THR A 351 17.78 19.09 -1.23
CA THR A 351 17.40 19.95 -0.09
C THR A 351 16.23 19.46 0.70
N MET A 352 15.43 18.58 0.12
CA MET A 352 14.36 17.89 0.81
C MET A 352 14.94 16.63 1.47
N GLY A 353 14.60 16.41 2.75
CA GLY A 353 15.00 15.19 3.42
C GLY A 353 14.21 13.98 2.86
N TYR A 354 14.87 12.82 2.84
CA TYR A 354 14.18 11.59 2.46
C TYR A 354 13.22 11.12 3.56
N PRO A 355 11.93 10.87 3.25
CA PRO A 355 10.97 10.46 4.27
C PRO A 355 11.33 9.08 4.83
N LEU A 356 11.50 8.97 6.16
CA LEU A 356 11.80 7.69 6.82
C LEU A 356 10.72 6.63 6.52
N ARG A 357 9.45 7.05 6.33
CA ARG A 357 8.32 6.19 5.96
C ARG A 357 8.53 5.39 4.66
N SER A 358 9.41 5.85 3.77
CA SER A 358 9.70 5.21 2.50
C SER A 358 10.92 4.28 2.56
N THR A 359 11.48 4.04 3.75
CA THR A 359 12.65 3.19 3.97
C THR A 359 12.30 1.78 4.41
N LEU A 360 13.24 0.84 4.22
CA LEU A 360 13.12 -0.51 4.76
C LEU A 360 13.08 -0.52 6.29
N ALA A 361 13.80 0.40 6.96
CA ALA A 361 13.78 0.50 8.41
C ALA A 361 12.38 0.79 8.96
N TYR A 362 11.63 1.69 8.30
CA TYR A 362 10.25 1.96 8.69
C TYR A 362 9.35 0.75 8.44
N SER A 363 9.47 0.08 7.28
CA SER A 363 8.66 -1.12 7.00
C SER A 363 8.96 -2.24 8.01
N PHE A 364 10.21 -2.36 8.45
CA PHE A 364 10.59 -3.32 9.50
C PHE A 364 9.92 -3.01 10.84
N VAL A 365 9.94 -1.73 11.27
CA VAL A 365 9.24 -1.30 12.49
C VAL A 365 7.75 -1.59 12.39
N GLU A 366 7.11 -1.34 11.24
CA GLU A 366 5.70 -1.70 11.02
C GLU A 366 5.43 -3.19 11.26
N ARG A 367 6.31 -4.08 10.78
CA ARG A 367 6.17 -5.53 11.03
C ARG A 367 6.32 -5.87 12.52
N LEU A 368 7.23 -5.21 13.23
CA LEU A 368 7.36 -5.38 14.67
C LEU A 368 6.09 -4.94 15.43
N LEU A 369 5.49 -3.81 15.03
CA LEU A 369 4.28 -3.29 15.66
C LEU A 369 3.05 -4.18 15.40
N GLU A 370 2.92 -4.78 14.20
CA GLU A 370 1.85 -5.76 13.91
C GLU A 370 2.08 -7.07 14.67
N LEU A 371 3.32 -7.57 14.74
CA LEU A 371 3.66 -8.74 15.56
C LEU A 371 3.23 -8.55 17.03
N GLN A 372 3.51 -7.39 17.62
CA GLN A 372 3.13 -7.06 19.00
C GLN A 372 1.61 -6.91 19.20
N LYS A 373 0.88 -6.55 18.15
CA LYS A 373 -0.58 -6.42 18.20
C LYS A 373 -1.29 -7.77 18.33
N HIS A 374 -0.76 -8.80 17.66
CA HIS A 374 -1.37 -10.11 17.62
C HIS A 374 -0.72 -11.12 18.57
N ALA A 375 0.41 -10.77 19.20
CA ALA A 375 1.08 -11.60 20.19
C ALA A 375 0.18 -11.89 21.39
N ARG A 376 0.20 -13.12 21.88
CA ARG A 376 -0.57 -13.57 23.04
C ARG A 376 0.33 -14.31 24.01
N VAL A 377 0.16 -14.01 25.30
CA VAL A 377 0.83 -14.73 26.39
C VAL A 377 -0.24 -15.57 27.08
N ALA A 378 -0.06 -16.89 27.05
CA ALA A 378 -0.96 -17.82 27.75
C ALA A 378 -0.74 -17.77 29.28
N ALA A 379 -1.72 -18.23 30.07
CA ALA A 379 -1.65 -18.24 31.54
C ALA A 379 -0.47 -19.05 32.06
N GLU A 380 0.04 -20.00 31.29
CA GLU A 380 1.21 -20.86 31.62
C GLU A 380 2.55 -20.22 31.23
N GLY A 381 2.54 -18.96 30.71
CA GLY A 381 3.75 -18.23 30.34
C GLY A 381 4.27 -18.57 28.92
N THR A 382 3.57 -19.39 28.15
CA THR A 382 3.90 -19.62 26.74
C THR A 382 3.46 -18.46 25.88
N THR A 383 4.36 -18.00 25.00
CA THR A 383 4.07 -16.92 24.06
C THR A 383 3.75 -17.49 22.69
N THR A 384 2.59 -17.13 22.16
CA THR A 384 2.18 -17.49 20.81
C THR A 384 2.10 -16.25 19.92
N LEU A 385 2.55 -16.40 18.68
CA LEU A 385 2.64 -15.35 17.67
C LEU A 385 1.85 -15.77 16.44
N TYR A 386 1.22 -14.80 15.79
CA TYR A 386 0.42 -15.06 14.60
C TYR A 386 1.30 -15.36 13.38
N HIS A 387 1.00 -16.46 12.67
CA HIS A 387 1.86 -16.99 11.60
C HIS A 387 2.13 -15.98 10.49
N ALA A 388 1.11 -15.18 10.07
CA ALA A 388 1.27 -14.22 8.99
C ALA A 388 2.23 -13.09 9.34
N ASP A 389 2.25 -12.63 10.61
CA ASP A 389 3.20 -11.61 11.07
C ASP A 389 4.63 -12.17 11.10
N ILE A 390 4.78 -13.43 11.50
CA ILE A 390 6.07 -14.14 11.45
C ILE A 390 6.55 -14.27 10.01
N GLU A 391 5.69 -14.71 9.10
CA GLU A 391 6.02 -14.85 7.68
C GLU A 391 6.51 -13.53 7.07
N LEU A 392 5.77 -12.43 7.33
CA LEU A 392 6.13 -11.10 6.88
C LEU A 392 7.44 -10.58 7.47
N LEU A 393 7.76 -10.96 8.71
CA LEU A 393 9.01 -10.59 9.36
C LEU A 393 10.18 -11.42 8.83
N LEU A 394 10.02 -12.74 8.69
CA LEU A 394 11.06 -13.65 8.20
C LEU A 394 11.41 -13.43 6.72
N THR A 395 10.46 -12.94 5.92
CA THR A 395 10.69 -12.58 4.52
C THR A 395 11.18 -11.15 4.33
N HIS A 396 11.27 -10.35 5.39
CA HIS A 396 11.77 -8.99 5.29
C HIS A 396 13.27 -8.98 4.91
N PRO A 397 13.72 -8.08 3.98
CA PRO A 397 15.11 -8.07 3.50
C PRO A 397 16.19 -8.03 4.59
N TYR A 398 15.92 -7.39 5.72
CA TYR A 398 16.87 -7.36 6.84
C TYR A 398 17.02 -8.68 7.60
N ILE A 399 16.08 -9.60 7.46
CA ILE A 399 16.04 -10.87 8.20
C ILE A 399 16.28 -12.08 7.29
N ALA A 400 15.74 -12.06 6.06
CA ALA A 400 15.71 -13.19 5.15
C ALA A 400 17.08 -13.86 4.94
N ASP A 401 18.14 -13.06 4.85
CA ASP A 401 19.52 -13.53 4.58
C ASP A 401 20.31 -13.88 5.85
N THR A 402 19.76 -13.66 7.05
CA THR A 402 20.48 -13.92 8.32
C THR A 402 20.64 -15.41 8.62
N ALA A 403 19.66 -16.23 8.27
CA ALA A 403 19.64 -17.67 8.49
C ALA A 403 18.70 -18.37 7.48
N PRO A 404 19.01 -18.35 6.17
CA PRO A 404 18.06 -18.76 5.13
C PRO A 404 17.61 -20.22 5.25
N THR A 405 18.48 -21.13 5.70
CA THR A 405 18.17 -22.55 5.87
C THR A 405 17.18 -22.79 7.01
N GLU A 406 17.41 -22.17 8.15
CA GLU A 406 16.56 -22.25 9.34
C GLU A 406 15.21 -21.59 9.10
N ILE A 407 15.21 -20.42 8.46
CA ILE A 407 13.99 -19.70 8.06
C ILE A 407 13.15 -20.57 7.13
N ALA A 408 13.73 -21.15 6.08
CA ALA A 408 13.02 -22.05 5.16
C ALA A 408 12.46 -23.28 5.85
N LYS A 409 13.20 -23.84 6.84
CA LYS A 409 12.73 -24.97 7.65
C LYS A 409 11.52 -24.58 8.51
N ILE A 410 11.59 -23.47 9.23
CA ILE A 410 10.51 -23.00 10.11
C ILE A 410 9.26 -22.67 9.30
N ARG A 411 9.39 -21.95 8.18
CA ARG A 411 8.28 -21.63 7.29
C ARG A 411 7.58 -22.89 6.79
N ARG A 412 8.35 -23.92 6.39
CA ARG A 412 7.78 -25.21 5.97
C ARG A 412 7.06 -25.91 7.12
N GLU A 413 7.63 -25.91 8.32
CA GLU A 413 7.02 -26.54 9.48
C GLU A 413 5.70 -25.85 9.89
N ILE A 414 5.62 -24.51 9.78
CA ILE A 414 4.39 -23.73 10.01
C ILE A 414 3.31 -24.17 9.03
N VAL A 415 3.65 -24.34 7.74
CA VAL A 415 2.71 -24.74 6.70
C VAL A 415 2.30 -26.21 6.84
N ASP A 416 3.29 -27.12 7.01
CA ASP A 416 3.05 -28.57 7.08
C ASP A 416 2.19 -28.94 8.30
N GLN A 417 2.38 -28.26 9.44
CA GLN A 417 1.62 -28.50 10.67
C GLN A 417 0.39 -27.57 10.82
N ARG A 418 0.12 -26.71 9.85
CA ARG A 418 -0.99 -25.73 9.85
C ARG A 418 -1.04 -24.89 11.14
N LEU A 419 0.08 -24.32 11.55
CA LEU A 419 0.21 -23.56 12.78
C LEU A 419 -0.22 -22.09 12.57
N PHE A 420 -1.45 -21.75 12.86
CA PHE A 420 -1.94 -20.37 12.83
C PHE A 420 -1.39 -19.50 13.96
N ASN A 421 -1.17 -20.11 15.14
CA ASN A 421 -0.50 -19.49 16.28
C ASN A 421 0.76 -20.30 16.59
N VAL A 422 1.91 -19.72 16.34
CA VAL A 422 3.22 -20.35 16.45
C VAL A 422 3.78 -20.12 17.85
N ASP A 423 4.22 -21.17 18.53
CA ASP A 423 4.93 -21.04 19.80
C ASP A 423 6.30 -20.38 19.58
N SER A 424 6.62 -19.35 20.36
CA SER A 424 7.90 -18.64 20.29
C SER A 424 9.11 -19.55 20.50
N GLN A 425 8.93 -20.71 21.16
CA GLN A 425 9.98 -21.72 21.35
C GLN A 425 10.48 -22.28 20.01
N MET A 426 9.62 -22.43 19.02
CA MET A 426 9.94 -22.91 17.68
C MET A 426 10.92 -21.97 16.94
N LEU A 427 10.87 -20.69 17.29
CA LEU A 427 11.68 -19.65 16.65
C LEU A 427 13.06 -19.46 17.29
N LYS A 428 13.37 -20.17 18.39
CA LYS A 428 14.61 -20.00 19.17
C LYS A 428 15.91 -20.23 18.39
N ALA A 429 15.87 -21.01 17.32
CA ALA A 429 17.04 -21.28 16.49
C ALA A 429 17.47 -20.06 15.64
N LEU A 430 16.61 -19.07 15.48
CA LEU A 430 16.89 -17.89 14.68
C LEU A 430 17.82 -16.90 15.40
N PRO A 431 18.72 -16.23 14.67
CA PRO A 431 19.54 -15.15 15.21
C PRO A 431 18.66 -14.06 15.84
N GLY A 432 19.00 -13.63 17.05
CA GLY A 432 18.25 -12.58 17.76
C GLY A 432 16.83 -12.95 18.22
N ALA A 433 16.43 -14.23 18.15
CA ALA A 433 15.07 -14.67 18.46
C ALA A 433 14.54 -14.19 19.82
N LYS A 434 15.40 -14.14 20.86
CA LYS A 434 15.02 -13.64 22.18
C LYS A 434 14.61 -12.17 22.20
N ILE A 435 15.16 -11.36 21.28
CA ILE A 435 14.87 -9.93 21.17
C ILE A 435 13.72 -9.73 20.21
N LEU A 436 13.77 -10.36 19.02
CA LEU A 436 12.78 -10.21 17.95
C LEU A 436 11.36 -10.64 18.36
N PHE A 437 11.25 -11.75 19.11
CA PHE A 437 9.97 -12.36 19.49
C PHE A 437 9.62 -12.15 20.97
N ALA A 438 10.27 -11.20 21.63
CA ALA A 438 9.87 -10.74 22.94
C ALA A 438 8.51 -10.01 22.86
N VAL A 439 7.65 -10.21 23.86
CA VAL A 439 6.35 -9.53 23.92
C VAL A 439 6.41 -8.41 24.95
N ALA A 440 6.01 -7.22 24.54
CA ALA A 440 5.89 -6.07 25.41
C ALA A 440 4.56 -6.12 26.17
N ASP A 441 4.60 -5.92 27.49
CA ASP A 441 3.43 -5.94 28.37
C ASP A 441 2.83 -4.55 28.65
N SER A 442 3.56 -3.50 28.31
CA SER A 442 3.15 -2.11 28.51
C SER A 442 3.50 -1.22 27.30
N ALA A 443 2.98 0.00 27.30
CA ALA A 443 3.28 0.98 26.26
C ALA A 443 4.76 1.39 26.27
N GLU A 444 5.33 1.55 27.45
CA GLU A 444 6.75 1.87 27.63
C GLU A 444 7.64 0.70 27.22
N ALA A 445 7.27 -0.54 27.61
CA ALA A 445 7.98 -1.75 27.19
C ALA A 445 7.99 -1.92 25.66
N LEU A 446 6.92 -1.50 24.96
CA LEU A 446 6.86 -1.51 23.50
C LEU A 446 7.95 -0.62 22.87
N LEU A 447 8.16 0.59 23.41
CA LEU A 447 9.21 1.49 22.91
C LEU A 447 10.61 0.89 23.14
N CYS A 448 10.85 0.34 24.33
CA CYS A 448 12.12 -0.34 24.64
C CYS A 448 12.35 -1.52 23.69
N TYR A 449 11.32 -2.35 23.46
CA TYR A 449 11.38 -3.47 22.53
C TYR A 449 11.80 -3.03 21.13
N VAL A 450 11.16 -2.01 20.57
CA VAL A 450 11.48 -1.50 19.23
C VAL A 450 12.94 -1.01 19.15
N VAL A 451 13.39 -0.26 20.16
CA VAL A 451 14.78 0.24 20.23
C VAL A 451 15.77 -0.91 20.33
N ASP A 452 15.52 -1.91 21.18
CA ASP A 452 16.43 -3.06 21.38
C ASP A 452 16.54 -3.90 20.10
N VAL A 453 15.41 -4.13 19.39
CA VAL A 453 15.40 -4.84 18.11
C VAL A 453 16.19 -4.05 17.04
N LEU A 454 15.99 -2.74 16.94
CA LEU A 454 16.71 -1.90 15.98
C LEU A 454 18.22 -1.83 16.29
N LYS A 455 18.61 -1.78 17.57
CA LYS A 455 20.02 -1.84 18.03
C LYS A 455 20.67 -3.19 17.69
N TRP A 456 19.93 -4.29 17.88
CA TRP A 456 20.37 -5.61 17.43
C TRP A 456 20.55 -5.64 15.90
N LEU A 457 19.59 -5.09 15.16
CA LEU A 457 19.61 -5.04 13.70
C LEU A 457 20.83 -4.30 13.14
N LEU A 458 21.26 -3.21 13.77
CA LEU A 458 22.52 -2.52 13.42
C LEU A 458 23.77 -3.41 13.47
N GLY A 459 23.75 -4.43 14.34
CA GLY A 459 24.84 -5.41 14.42
C GLY A 459 24.78 -6.53 13.38
N VAL A 460 23.65 -6.65 12.67
CA VAL A 460 23.38 -7.71 11.68
C VAL A 460 23.51 -7.19 10.24
N VAL A 461 23.10 -5.97 10.01
CA VAL A 461 23.16 -5.33 8.67
C VAL A 461 24.61 -5.08 8.30
N ASP A 462 24.95 -5.35 7.03
CA ASP A 462 26.28 -5.08 6.49
C ASP A 462 26.64 -3.60 6.64
N GLY A 463 27.69 -3.31 7.38
CA GLY A 463 28.18 -1.95 7.61
C GLY A 463 28.65 -1.21 6.34
N SER A 464 28.78 -1.92 5.20
CA SER A 464 29.06 -1.29 3.90
C SER A 464 27.81 -0.65 3.26
N ASP A 465 26.59 -1.00 3.71
CA ASP A 465 25.35 -0.31 3.33
C ASP A 465 25.09 0.89 4.26
N GLU A 466 25.82 1.99 3.98
CA GLU A 466 25.74 3.23 4.76
C GLU A 466 24.31 3.79 4.85
N LEU A 467 23.49 3.61 3.79
CA LEU A 467 22.12 4.08 3.77
C LEU A 467 21.23 3.26 4.71
N ALA A 468 21.35 1.94 4.72
CA ALA A 468 20.60 1.08 5.63
C ALA A 468 20.94 1.40 7.09
N VAL A 469 22.22 1.57 7.39
CA VAL A 469 22.71 1.95 8.73
C VAL A 469 22.11 3.29 9.17
N GLU A 470 22.14 4.30 8.30
CA GLU A 470 21.56 5.63 8.60
C GLU A 470 20.05 5.56 8.82
N TYR A 471 19.32 4.79 7.99
CA TYR A 471 17.87 4.63 8.15
C TYR A 471 17.50 4.00 9.50
N ILE A 472 18.21 2.96 9.90
CA ILE A 472 18.02 2.30 11.21
C ILE A 472 18.37 3.26 12.34
N TYR A 473 19.48 3.99 12.22
CA TYR A 473 19.91 4.97 13.22
C TYR A 473 18.89 6.09 13.42
N GLN A 474 18.33 6.65 12.34
CA GLN A 474 17.29 7.66 12.41
C GLN A 474 15.99 7.10 13.00
N ALA A 475 15.65 5.83 12.72
CA ALA A 475 14.51 5.18 13.36
C ALA A 475 14.72 5.02 14.87
N ILE A 476 15.91 4.60 15.33
CA ILE A 476 16.27 4.53 16.75
C ILE A 476 16.11 5.89 17.42
N ARG A 477 16.74 6.93 16.85
CA ARG A 477 16.63 8.30 17.38
C ARG A 477 15.19 8.79 17.46
N GLY A 478 14.37 8.48 16.44
CA GLY A 478 12.96 8.84 16.44
C GLY A 478 12.20 8.16 17.58
N VAL A 479 12.41 6.88 17.83
CA VAL A 479 11.76 6.17 18.94
C VAL A 479 12.27 6.66 20.30
N GLU A 480 13.56 6.93 20.46
CA GLU A 480 14.14 7.49 21.69
C GLU A 480 13.63 8.93 21.95
N GLN A 481 13.44 9.75 20.92
CA GLN A 481 12.79 11.06 21.05
C GLN A 481 11.35 10.90 21.54
N LEU A 482 10.59 9.96 20.97
CA LEU A 482 9.23 9.67 21.42
C LEU A 482 9.19 9.17 22.87
N GLN A 483 10.16 8.33 23.29
CA GLN A 483 10.31 7.90 24.69
C GLN A 483 10.46 9.11 25.63
N ASN A 484 11.32 10.06 25.28
CA ASN A 484 11.53 11.27 26.06
C ASN A 484 10.29 12.17 26.12
N MET A 485 9.57 12.29 24.98
CA MET A 485 8.30 13.04 24.95
C MET A 485 7.26 12.38 25.87
N VAL A 486 7.05 11.08 25.75
CA VAL A 486 6.09 10.33 26.58
C VAL A 486 6.44 10.43 28.07
N ALA A 487 7.71 10.24 28.43
CA ALA A 487 8.16 10.39 29.81
C ALA A 487 7.88 11.80 30.39
N SER A 488 7.94 12.83 29.55
CA SER A 488 7.64 14.23 29.98
C SER A 488 6.15 14.49 30.22
N CYS A 489 5.25 13.67 29.66
CA CYS A 489 3.80 13.90 29.72
C CYS A 489 3.15 13.40 31.02
N ASN A 490 3.75 12.42 31.70
CA ASN A 490 3.21 11.81 32.93
C ASN A 490 1.76 11.32 32.78
N ILE A 491 1.46 10.64 31.67
CA ILE A 491 0.15 10.08 31.32
C ILE A 491 0.36 8.59 31.00
N THR A 492 -0.60 7.76 31.45
CA THR A 492 -0.63 6.34 31.07
C THR A 492 -1.25 6.20 29.68
N LEU A 493 -0.54 5.57 28.76
CA LEU A 493 -0.96 5.34 27.38
C LEU A 493 -1.29 3.87 27.16
N SER A 494 -2.27 3.59 26.32
CA SER A 494 -2.49 2.22 25.86
C SER A 494 -1.43 1.82 24.82
N GLN A 495 -1.21 0.51 24.68
CA GLN A 495 -0.33 -0.01 23.63
C GLN A 495 -0.86 0.35 22.22
N SER A 496 -2.19 0.43 22.05
CA SER A 496 -2.79 0.78 20.74
C SER A 496 -2.47 2.20 20.32
N LEU A 497 -2.60 3.16 21.26
CA LEU A 497 -2.22 4.55 21.01
C LEU A 497 -0.71 4.67 20.82
N MET A 498 0.09 3.96 21.61
CA MET A 498 1.55 3.98 21.48
C MET A 498 2.00 3.50 20.10
N ARG A 499 1.43 2.41 19.55
CA ARG A 499 1.70 1.98 18.17
C ARG A 499 1.38 3.07 17.16
N SER A 500 0.25 3.76 17.32
CA SER A 500 -0.13 4.88 16.45
C SER A 500 0.84 6.07 16.56
N LEU A 501 1.30 6.39 17.77
CA LEU A 501 2.29 7.44 18.02
C LEU A 501 3.64 7.11 17.37
N VAL A 502 4.14 5.88 17.53
CA VAL A 502 5.38 5.42 16.87
C VAL A 502 5.26 5.59 15.35
N ARG A 503 4.18 5.10 14.75
CA ARG A 503 3.93 5.25 13.30
C ARG A 503 3.98 6.70 12.87
N ARG A 504 3.18 7.57 13.48
CA ARG A 504 3.08 8.98 13.11
C ARG A 504 4.38 9.73 13.31
N HIS A 505 5.05 9.48 14.43
CA HIS A 505 6.32 10.14 14.72
C HIS A 505 7.38 9.77 13.70
N LEU A 506 7.57 8.49 13.42
CA LEU A 506 8.52 8.00 12.41
C LEU A 506 8.16 8.47 10.99
N GLN A 507 6.86 8.54 10.64
CA GLN A 507 6.40 9.08 9.35
C GLN A 507 6.74 10.56 9.16
N SER A 508 6.84 11.33 10.26
CA SER A 508 7.17 12.75 10.20
C SER A 508 8.68 13.02 10.01
N ILE A 509 9.52 12.03 10.26
CA ILE A 509 10.99 12.18 10.20
C ILE A 509 11.43 12.29 8.74
N ARG A 510 12.31 13.26 8.49
CA ARG A 510 13.02 13.46 7.24
C ARG A 510 14.51 13.26 7.47
N ILE A 511 15.11 12.39 6.71
CA ILE A 511 16.55 12.09 6.74
C ILE A 511 17.24 13.10 5.85
N PRO A 512 18.09 13.96 6.38
CA PRO A 512 18.81 14.95 5.56
C PRO A 512 19.80 14.25 4.64
N PHE A 513 19.93 14.75 3.43
CA PHE A 513 21.08 14.41 2.58
C PHE A 513 22.23 15.37 2.87
N GLU A 514 23.43 14.86 2.91
CA GLU A 514 24.62 15.68 2.92
C GLU A 514 24.90 16.23 1.51
N GLY A 515 25.13 17.51 1.39
CA GLY A 515 25.44 18.18 0.12
C GLY A 515 25.83 19.63 0.33
N GLU A 516 26.65 20.18 -0.60
CA GLU A 516 27.00 21.60 -0.61
C GLU A 516 25.85 22.42 -1.17
N PRO A 517 25.18 23.28 -0.36
CA PRO A 517 23.95 23.96 -0.75
C PRO A 517 24.06 24.86 -1.99
N LEU A 518 25.29 25.30 -2.32
CA LEU A 518 25.56 26.28 -3.36
C LEU A 518 26.19 25.67 -4.62
N GLU A 519 26.39 24.35 -4.68
CA GLU A 519 27.05 23.68 -5.79
C GLU A 519 26.14 22.66 -6.49
N GLY A 520 26.44 22.33 -7.73
CA GLY A 520 25.79 21.28 -8.52
C GLY A 520 24.33 21.50 -8.88
N LEU A 521 23.71 20.45 -9.41
CA LEU A 521 22.28 20.41 -9.75
C LEU A 521 21.43 20.48 -8.48
N GLN A 522 20.44 21.37 -8.47
CA GLN A 522 19.56 21.56 -7.31
C GLN A 522 18.29 20.68 -7.44
N VAL A 523 18.03 19.80 -6.46
CA VAL A 523 16.79 19.01 -6.34
C VAL A 523 16.07 19.41 -5.07
N MET A 524 14.82 19.90 -5.20
CA MET A 524 14.10 20.51 -4.08
C MET A 524 12.59 20.39 -4.20
N GLY A 525 11.88 20.57 -3.09
CA GLY A 525 10.43 20.77 -3.07
C GLY A 525 10.06 22.21 -3.41
N ILE A 526 8.78 22.45 -3.66
CA ILE A 526 8.29 23.79 -4.05
C ILE A 526 8.50 24.82 -2.93
N LEU A 527 8.40 24.44 -1.67
CA LEU A 527 8.55 25.35 -0.54
C LEU A 527 10.00 25.80 -0.33
N GLU A 528 10.96 24.98 -0.73
CA GLU A 528 12.38 25.27 -0.67
C GLU A 528 12.83 26.25 -1.76
N THR A 529 12.02 26.46 -2.81
CA THR A 529 12.31 27.42 -3.88
C THR A 529 12.10 28.88 -3.48
N ARG A 530 11.56 29.12 -2.28
CA ARG A 530 11.27 30.50 -1.79
C ARG A 530 12.49 31.38 -1.80
N ASN A 531 12.39 32.54 -2.46
CA ASN A 531 13.41 33.58 -2.59
C ASN A 531 14.69 33.15 -3.34
N VAL A 532 14.70 31.98 -3.97
CA VAL A 532 15.83 31.49 -4.77
C VAL A 532 15.44 31.45 -6.25
N ASP A 533 16.35 31.85 -7.13
CA ASP A 533 16.10 31.99 -8.57
C ASP A 533 16.98 31.03 -9.38
N PHE A 534 16.41 30.49 -10.47
CA PHE A 534 17.07 29.54 -11.36
C PHE A 534 16.84 29.94 -12.82
N LYS A 535 17.83 29.65 -13.70
CA LYS A 535 17.71 29.88 -15.14
C LYS A 535 16.89 28.76 -15.82
N ASN A 536 17.13 27.51 -15.40
CA ASN A 536 16.44 26.35 -15.90
C ASN A 536 15.61 25.74 -14.76
N VAL A 537 14.32 25.60 -14.98
CA VAL A 537 13.37 25.08 -13.98
C VAL A 537 12.63 23.88 -14.57
N ILE A 538 12.75 22.74 -13.91
CA ILE A 538 12.07 21.49 -14.26
C ILE A 538 11.15 21.12 -13.11
N LEU A 539 9.83 21.19 -13.31
CA LEU A 539 8.85 20.79 -12.30
C LEU A 539 8.27 19.41 -12.64
N LEU A 540 8.26 18.49 -11.69
CA LEU A 540 7.69 17.15 -11.84
C LEU A 540 6.40 16.99 -11.03
N SER A 541 5.57 16.03 -11.44
CA SER A 541 4.28 15.69 -10.84
C SER A 541 3.27 16.84 -10.83
N MET A 542 3.27 17.67 -11.88
CA MET A 542 2.38 18.82 -12.06
C MET A 542 0.94 18.41 -12.40
N SER A 543 0.31 17.57 -11.57
CA SER A 543 -1.12 17.25 -11.61
C SER A 543 -1.90 18.14 -10.63
N ASP A 544 -3.20 18.38 -10.88
CA ASP A 544 -4.03 19.24 -10.03
C ASP A 544 -4.22 18.66 -8.62
N SER A 545 -4.18 17.33 -8.49
CA SER A 545 -4.22 16.62 -7.21
C SER A 545 -2.98 16.84 -6.33
N ASN A 546 -1.79 17.06 -6.95
CA ASN A 546 -0.54 17.28 -6.21
C ASN A 546 -0.24 18.77 -6.02
N PHE A 547 -0.54 19.57 -7.05
CA PHE A 547 -0.18 20.98 -7.04
C PHE A 547 -1.22 21.86 -7.78
N PRO A 548 -2.00 22.69 -7.06
CA PRO A 548 -1.84 23.08 -5.65
C PRO A 548 -2.28 22.04 -4.61
N GLY A 549 -2.99 20.96 -5.00
CA GLY A 549 -3.57 20.00 -4.08
C GLY A 549 -4.82 20.53 -3.34
N THR A 550 -5.44 19.66 -2.52
CA THR A 550 -6.73 19.97 -1.85
C THR A 550 -6.66 20.02 -0.32
N HIS A 551 -5.50 19.92 0.29
CA HIS A 551 -5.28 19.44 1.67
C HIS A 551 -5.42 20.43 2.84
N ILE A 552 -6.31 21.42 2.86
CA ILE A 552 -6.34 22.34 4.02
C ILE A 552 -7.49 22.10 5.00
N THR A 553 -8.59 21.48 4.62
CA THR A 553 -9.81 21.54 5.43
C THR A 553 -10.16 20.30 6.23
N ASP A 554 -9.52 19.15 5.98
CA ASP A 554 -9.98 17.88 6.51
C ASP A 554 -9.70 17.65 8.01
N SER A 555 -8.91 18.52 8.66
CA SER A 555 -8.48 18.36 10.06
C SER A 555 -8.89 19.50 10.98
N SER A 556 -9.80 20.38 10.59
CA SER A 556 -10.26 21.50 11.43
C SER A 556 -11.74 21.40 11.75
N SER A 557 -12.07 21.74 12.98
CA SER A 557 -13.43 21.79 13.48
C SER A 557 -14.22 23.04 13.08
N ILE A 558 -13.52 24.08 12.61
CA ILE A 558 -14.12 25.38 12.29
C ILE A 558 -14.71 25.36 10.88
N PRO A 559 -16.04 25.54 10.73
CA PRO A 559 -16.70 25.57 9.43
C PRO A 559 -16.16 26.66 8.49
N TYR A 560 -16.23 26.40 7.17
CA TYR A 560 -15.76 27.34 6.14
C TYR A 560 -16.39 28.74 6.26
N SER A 561 -17.69 28.82 6.52
CA SER A 561 -18.40 30.11 6.68
C SER A 561 -17.82 30.98 7.80
N LEU A 562 -17.49 30.35 8.93
CA LEU A 562 -16.86 31.05 10.05
C LEU A 562 -15.39 31.37 9.73
N ARG A 563 -14.65 30.52 9.09
CA ARG A 563 -13.30 30.82 8.61
C ARG A 563 -13.28 32.07 7.76
N TYR A 564 -14.22 32.18 6.81
CA TYR A 564 -14.35 33.33 5.95
C TYR A 564 -14.74 34.58 6.75
N GLY A 565 -15.75 34.50 7.65
CA GLY A 565 -16.23 35.61 8.45
C GLY A 565 -15.20 36.15 9.45
N TYR A 566 -14.33 35.31 10.00
CA TYR A 566 -13.27 35.70 10.93
C TYR A 566 -11.89 35.89 10.27
N ASN A 567 -11.81 35.93 8.95
CA ASN A 567 -10.56 36.08 8.18
C ASN A 567 -9.49 35.02 8.51
N LEU A 568 -9.91 33.80 8.81
CA LEU A 568 -9.04 32.65 8.96
C LEU A 568 -8.67 32.11 7.57
N PRO A 569 -7.55 31.36 7.43
CA PRO A 569 -7.16 30.78 6.15
C PRO A 569 -8.26 29.86 5.59
N THR A 570 -8.61 30.08 4.34
CA THR A 570 -9.54 29.28 3.55
C THR A 570 -8.80 28.54 2.42
N GLN A 571 -9.51 27.75 1.64
CA GLN A 571 -8.94 27.10 0.46
C GLN A 571 -8.39 28.11 -0.55
N GLU A 572 -9.08 29.23 -0.76
CA GLU A 572 -8.63 30.30 -1.66
C GLU A 572 -7.36 30.98 -1.15
N HIS A 573 -7.18 31.06 0.17
CA HIS A 573 -5.93 31.55 0.76
C HIS A 573 -4.77 30.62 0.39
N HIS A 574 -4.97 29.29 0.52
CA HIS A 574 -3.99 28.27 0.14
C HIS A 574 -3.67 28.37 -1.36
N GLN A 575 -4.69 28.40 -2.21
CA GLN A 575 -4.52 28.53 -3.66
C GLN A 575 -3.69 29.75 -4.02
N GLY A 576 -3.98 30.92 -3.41
CA GLY A 576 -3.20 32.13 -3.63
C GLY A 576 -1.73 32.01 -3.21
N VAL A 577 -1.45 31.33 -2.11
CA VAL A 577 -0.07 31.08 -1.65
C VAL A 577 0.70 30.18 -2.64
N TYR A 578 0.09 29.07 -3.07
CA TYR A 578 0.74 28.14 -3.99
C TYR A 578 0.85 28.70 -5.42
N SER A 579 -0.14 29.47 -5.86
CA SER A 579 -0.09 30.23 -7.11
C SER A 579 1.10 31.20 -7.10
N TYR A 580 1.30 31.93 -6.00
CA TYR A 580 2.45 32.82 -5.84
C TYR A 580 3.77 32.06 -5.94
N TYR A 581 3.94 30.94 -5.24
CA TYR A 581 5.20 30.15 -5.32
C TYR A 581 5.48 29.70 -6.74
N PHE A 582 4.48 29.26 -7.46
CA PHE A 582 4.62 28.84 -8.84
C PHE A 582 5.07 29.98 -9.76
N TYR A 583 4.30 31.08 -9.81
CA TYR A 583 4.59 32.18 -10.71
C TYR A 583 5.87 32.95 -10.31
N ARG A 584 6.15 33.03 -9.02
CA ARG A 584 7.40 33.61 -8.52
C ARG A 584 8.62 32.79 -8.98
N LEU A 585 8.56 31.46 -8.91
CA LEU A 585 9.63 30.60 -9.40
C LEU A 585 9.90 30.81 -10.90
N LEU A 586 8.88 31.07 -11.69
CA LEU A 586 9.02 31.35 -13.12
C LEU A 586 9.56 32.76 -13.41
N SER A 587 9.47 33.72 -12.46
CA SER A 587 9.72 35.14 -12.69
C SER A 587 11.13 35.44 -13.27
N ARG A 588 12.13 34.65 -12.92
CA ARG A 588 13.53 34.85 -13.37
C ARG A 588 14.07 33.65 -14.15
N ALA A 589 13.23 32.68 -14.55
CA ALA A 589 13.65 31.56 -15.38
C ALA A 589 13.82 31.95 -16.85
N ASP A 590 14.78 31.32 -17.53
CA ASP A 590 14.98 31.41 -18.97
C ASP A 590 14.29 30.30 -19.73
N ARG A 591 14.24 29.07 -19.14
CA ARG A 591 13.61 27.87 -19.70
C ARG A 591 12.84 27.13 -18.61
N VAL A 592 11.66 26.62 -18.95
CA VAL A 592 10.76 25.93 -18.02
C VAL A 592 10.23 24.65 -18.65
N TRP A 593 10.30 23.55 -17.90
CA TRP A 593 9.71 22.26 -18.25
C TRP A 593 8.75 21.83 -17.14
N LEU A 594 7.54 21.48 -17.51
CA LEU A 594 6.48 21.06 -16.60
C LEU A 594 6.06 19.64 -16.98
N ALA A 595 6.32 18.64 -16.13
CA ALA A 595 5.96 17.26 -16.41
C ALA A 595 4.81 16.79 -15.51
N TYR A 596 3.87 16.03 -16.08
CA TYR A 596 2.78 15.43 -15.33
C TYR A 596 2.46 14.02 -15.86
N CYS A 597 1.84 13.19 -15.01
CA CYS A 597 1.35 11.87 -15.39
C CYS A 597 -0.08 12.00 -15.95
N SER A 598 -0.30 11.51 -17.18
CA SER A 598 -1.60 11.58 -17.86
C SER A 598 -2.48 10.36 -17.64
N THR A 599 -1.99 9.34 -16.93
CA THR A 599 -2.76 8.14 -16.60
C THR A 599 -3.49 8.37 -15.28
N ALA A 600 -4.79 8.10 -15.26
CA ALA A 600 -5.56 8.11 -14.02
C ALA A 600 -5.17 6.92 -13.15
N ASP A 601 -4.98 7.16 -11.87
CA ASP A 601 -4.75 6.15 -10.84
C ASP A 601 -5.69 6.39 -9.64
N GLU A 602 -5.58 5.57 -8.59
CA GLU A 602 -6.39 5.72 -7.38
C GLU A 602 -6.22 7.08 -6.67
N LYS A 603 -5.13 7.81 -6.96
CA LYS A 603 -4.77 9.08 -6.32
C LYS A 603 -5.00 10.31 -7.19
N GLY A 604 -5.21 10.14 -8.51
CA GLY A 604 -5.34 11.27 -9.42
C GLY A 604 -6.06 10.98 -10.72
N SER A 605 -6.74 12.00 -11.24
CA SER A 605 -7.52 11.93 -12.51
C SER A 605 -6.64 11.90 -13.76
N GLY A 606 -5.32 12.02 -13.65
CA GLY A 606 -4.40 12.19 -14.81
C GLY A 606 -4.49 13.57 -15.47
N GLU A 607 -5.13 14.54 -14.83
CA GLU A 607 -5.26 15.90 -15.36
C GLU A 607 -4.05 16.77 -15.00
N PRO A 608 -3.58 17.62 -15.92
CA PRO A 608 -2.53 18.58 -15.63
C PRO A 608 -3.01 19.62 -14.62
N SER A 609 -2.07 20.13 -13.81
CA SER A 609 -2.33 21.23 -12.88
C SER A 609 -3.01 22.43 -13.57
N ARG A 610 -3.94 23.09 -12.87
CA ARG A 610 -4.62 24.31 -13.34
C ARG A 610 -3.64 25.40 -13.76
N TYR A 611 -2.46 25.47 -13.15
CA TYR A 611 -1.43 26.44 -13.51
C TYR A 611 -0.87 26.20 -14.92
N ILE A 612 -0.77 24.95 -15.38
CA ILE A 612 -0.42 24.64 -16.77
C ILE A 612 -1.50 25.19 -17.71
N ARG A 613 -2.79 25.03 -17.35
CA ARG A 613 -3.90 25.58 -18.15
C ARG A 613 -3.88 27.11 -18.17
N GLN A 614 -3.65 27.76 -17.03
CA GLN A 614 -3.50 29.20 -16.97
C GLN A 614 -2.37 29.71 -17.87
N LEU A 615 -1.20 29.05 -17.83
CA LEU A 615 -0.08 29.41 -18.72
C LEU A 615 -0.46 29.25 -20.20
N GLN A 616 -1.15 28.18 -20.56
CA GLN A 616 -1.57 27.94 -21.96
C GLN A 616 -2.55 28.97 -22.52
N TYR A 617 -3.50 29.45 -21.69
CA TYR A 617 -4.59 30.28 -22.15
C TYR A 617 -4.49 31.76 -21.79
N GLU A 618 -3.76 32.11 -20.71
CA GLU A 618 -3.75 33.46 -20.15
C GLU A 618 -2.40 34.17 -20.33
N SER A 619 -1.26 33.42 -20.37
CA SER A 619 0.07 34.06 -20.32
C SER A 619 0.52 34.72 -21.61
N GLY A 620 -0.04 34.34 -22.76
CA GLY A 620 0.46 34.74 -24.08
C GLY A 620 1.83 34.17 -24.46
N ILE A 621 2.42 33.31 -23.61
CA ILE A 621 3.68 32.63 -23.88
C ILE A 621 3.41 31.40 -24.75
N LYS A 622 4.32 31.10 -25.67
CA LYS A 622 4.27 29.85 -26.42
C LYS A 622 4.52 28.66 -25.47
N VAL A 623 3.53 27.79 -25.32
CA VAL A 623 3.61 26.55 -24.56
C VAL A 623 3.65 25.39 -25.55
N ASP A 624 4.80 24.72 -25.63
CA ASP A 624 4.96 23.52 -26.45
C ASP A 624 4.54 22.28 -25.61
N VAL A 625 3.71 21.42 -26.20
CA VAL A 625 3.24 20.20 -25.53
C VAL A 625 3.92 19.00 -26.15
N GLU A 626 4.68 18.26 -25.33
CA GLU A 626 5.35 17.03 -25.72
C GLU A 626 4.63 15.82 -25.08
N LYS A 627 4.38 14.80 -25.88
CA LYS A 627 3.91 13.51 -25.37
C LYS A 627 5.09 12.55 -25.30
N VAL A 628 5.51 12.24 -24.08
CA VAL A 628 6.63 11.33 -23.83
C VAL A 628 6.10 9.90 -23.85
N SER A 629 6.42 9.17 -24.90
CA SER A 629 6.14 7.73 -24.99
C SER A 629 7.41 6.94 -24.67
N VAL A 630 7.25 5.87 -23.93
CA VAL A 630 8.29 4.86 -23.77
C VAL A 630 8.07 3.81 -24.86
N ASP A 631 9.04 3.62 -25.74
CA ASP A 631 9.05 2.47 -26.63
C ASP A 631 9.21 1.22 -25.78
N VAL A 632 8.10 0.62 -25.45
CA VAL A 632 8.11 -0.74 -24.92
C VAL A 632 8.35 -1.65 -26.13
N ASN A 633 9.58 -2.03 -26.34
CA ASN A 633 9.86 -3.23 -27.14
C ASN A 633 9.18 -4.39 -26.41
N LEU A 634 7.94 -4.64 -26.77
CA LEU A 634 7.30 -5.91 -26.45
C LEU A 634 8.11 -6.96 -27.21
N LEU A 635 9.17 -7.45 -26.57
CA LEU A 635 9.73 -8.72 -26.97
C LEU A 635 8.54 -9.67 -27.00
N ARG A 636 8.10 -10.08 -28.17
CA ARG A 636 7.15 -11.19 -28.30
C ARG A 636 7.78 -12.30 -27.51
N GLN A 637 7.21 -12.60 -26.35
CA GLN A 637 7.62 -13.77 -25.61
C GLN A 637 7.43 -14.96 -26.54
N SER A 638 8.54 -15.60 -26.90
CA SER A 638 8.48 -16.89 -27.59
C SER A 638 7.85 -17.87 -26.61
N ASP A 639 6.93 -18.69 -27.09
CA ASP A 639 6.37 -19.76 -26.28
C ASP A 639 7.51 -20.59 -25.66
N ILE A 640 7.38 -20.87 -24.36
CA ILE A 640 8.41 -21.66 -23.66
C ILE A 640 8.23 -23.12 -24.05
N GLU A 641 9.26 -23.71 -24.60
CA GLU A 641 9.35 -25.12 -24.92
C GLU A 641 10.50 -25.78 -24.17
N VAL A 642 10.29 -26.99 -23.68
CA VAL A 642 11.35 -27.81 -23.06
C VAL A 642 11.55 -29.09 -23.89
N GLN A 643 12.74 -29.21 -24.45
CA GLN A 643 13.12 -30.42 -25.19
C GLN A 643 13.34 -31.61 -24.24
N LYS A 644 12.96 -32.80 -24.65
CA LYS A 644 13.14 -34.01 -23.86
C LYS A 644 14.61 -34.45 -23.91
N CYS A 645 15.37 -33.97 -22.92
CA CYS A 645 16.77 -34.39 -22.77
C CYS A 645 16.90 -35.79 -22.17
N SER A 646 18.11 -36.34 -22.17
CA SER A 646 18.40 -37.68 -21.64
C SER A 646 17.91 -37.90 -20.22
N GLN A 647 18.04 -36.89 -19.35
CA GLN A 647 17.56 -36.93 -17.97
C GLN A 647 16.02 -37.00 -17.90
N THR A 648 15.33 -36.28 -18.75
CA THR A 648 13.85 -36.28 -18.80
C THR A 648 13.36 -37.64 -19.33
N MET A 649 14.04 -38.16 -20.36
CA MET A 649 13.72 -39.50 -20.90
C MET A 649 13.99 -40.62 -19.90
N GLU A 650 15.04 -40.53 -19.07
CA GLU A 650 15.28 -41.48 -17.99
C GLU A 650 14.17 -41.44 -16.92
N ARG A 651 13.64 -40.24 -16.61
CA ARG A 651 12.50 -40.13 -15.69
C ARG A 651 11.20 -40.68 -16.29
N LEU A 652 10.98 -40.51 -17.59
CA LEU A 652 9.85 -41.11 -18.31
C LEU A 652 10.00 -42.65 -18.39
N ALA A 653 11.22 -43.17 -18.60
CA ALA A 653 11.48 -44.59 -18.66
C ALA A 653 11.11 -45.33 -17.35
N LYS A 654 11.02 -44.65 -16.21
CA LYS A 654 10.54 -45.28 -14.98
C LYS A 654 9.09 -45.80 -15.11
N TYR A 655 8.26 -45.13 -15.90
CA TYR A 655 6.89 -45.56 -16.15
C TYR A 655 6.85 -46.84 -17.02
N THR A 656 7.68 -46.90 -18.05
CA THR A 656 7.74 -48.10 -18.96
C THR A 656 8.46 -49.28 -18.32
N ARG A 657 9.35 -49.05 -17.36
CA ARG A 657 9.98 -50.13 -16.55
C ARG A 657 9.10 -50.62 -15.40
N GLY A 658 7.90 -50.00 -15.18
CA GLY A 658 7.03 -50.35 -14.08
C GLY A 658 7.47 -49.87 -12.68
N GLU A 659 8.55 -49.05 -12.60
CA GLU A 659 9.02 -48.45 -11.37
C GLU A 659 8.07 -47.35 -10.86
N LYS A 660 7.34 -46.69 -11.79
CA LYS A 660 6.34 -45.67 -11.51
C LYS A 660 5.05 -45.95 -12.26
N ARG A 661 3.91 -45.79 -11.62
CA ARG A 661 2.58 -45.96 -12.21
C ARG A 661 2.02 -44.67 -12.71
N MET A 662 1.20 -44.68 -13.78
CA MET A 662 0.55 -43.52 -14.36
C MET A 662 -0.84 -43.36 -13.75
N SER A 663 -1.04 -42.28 -12.96
CA SER A 663 -2.37 -41.95 -12.46
C SER A 663 -3.23 -41.24 -13.52
N PRO A 664 -4.56 -41.38 -13.51
CA PRO A 664 -5.46 -40.59 -14.35
C PRO A 664 -5.21 -39.09 -14.29
N THR A 665 -4.95 -38.55 -13.08
CA THR A 665 -4.63 -37.14 -12.89
C THR A 665 -3.31 -36.74 -13.56
N ALA A 666 -2.29 -37.60 -13.54
CA ALA A 666 -1.03 -37.31 -14.23
C ALA A 666 -1.22 -37.26 -15.74
N PHE A 667 -1.95 -38.23 -16.28
CA PHE A 667 -2.27 -38.31 -17.69
C PHE A 667 -3.12 -37.11 -18.15
N SER A 668 -4.20 -36.81 -17.48
CA SER A 668 -5.04 -35.64 -17.80
C SER A 668 -4.32 -34.29 -17.65
N SER A 669 -3.36 -34.20 -16.73
CA SER A 669 -2.49 -33.01 -16.61
C SER A 669 -1.63 -32.80 -17.87
N TYR A 670 -1.12 -33.87 -18.49
CA TYR A 670 -0.40 -33.78 -19.77
C TYR A 670 -1.34 -33.35 -20.91
N VAL A 671 -2.54 -33.92 -20.97
CA VAL A 671 -3.55 -33.55 -21.97
C VAL A 671 -3.93 -32.07 -21.86
N GLN A 672 -4.09 -31.55 -20.65
CA GLN A 672 -4.40 -30.15 -20.44
C GLN A 672 -3.24 -29.22 -20.81
N CYS A 673 -2.04 -29.50 -20.31
CA CYS A 673 -0.85 -28.73 -20.58
C CYS A 673 0.42 -29.58 -20.41
N PRO A 674 1.13 -29.92 -21.49
CA PRO A 674 2.38 -30.68 -21.43
C PRO A 674 3.42 -30.03 -20.51
N MET A 675 3.50 -28.69 -20.48
CA MET A 675 4.42 -27.95 -19.60
C MET A 675 4.07 -28.11 -18.13
N ARG A 676 2.77 -28.11 -17.75
CA ARG A 676 2.30 -28.37 -16.37
C ARG A 676 2.72 -29.78 -15.92
N PHE A 677 2.56 -30.77 -16.78
CA PHE A 677 3.04 -32.13 -16.51
C PHE A 677 4.55 -32.16 -16.29
N TYR A 678 5.32 -31.46 -17.14
CA TYR A 678 6.77 -31.35 -16.99
C TYR A 678 7.17 -30.79 -15.64
N TYR A 679 6.65 -29.63 -15.26
CA TYR A 679 7.01 -29.00 -13.99
C TYR A 679 6.66 -29.89 -12.80
N ARG A 680 5.47 -30.46 -12.79
CA ARG A 680 4.98 -31.24 -11.65
C ARG A 680 5.62 -32.61 -11.53
N TYR A 681 5.72 -33.37 -12.64
CA TYR A 681 6.10 -34.78 -12.60
C TYR A 681 7.52 -35.07 -13.07
N MET A 682 8.09 -34.22 -13.95
CA MET A 682 9.44 -34.38 -14.49
C MET A 682 10.44 -33.48 -13.74
N ALA A 683 10.20 -32.22 -13.61
CA ALA A 683 11.03 -31.29 -12.84
C ALA A 683 10.83 -31.43 -11.32
N ALA A 684 9.68 -31.95 -10.89
CA ALA A 684 9.28 -32.10 -9.48
C ALA A 684 9.29 -30.78 -8.69
N ILE A 685 8.89 -29.69 -9.35
CA ILE A 685 8.79 -28.40 -8.73
C ILE A 685 7.59 -28.43 -7.79
N LYS A 686 7.86 -28.33 -6.49
CA LYS A 686 6.82 -28.15 -5.46
C LYS A 686 6.45 -26.68 -5.38
N VAL A 687 5.16 -26.42 -5.44
CA VAL A 687 4.61 -25.09 -5.16
C VAL A 687 4.34 -25.02 -3.66
N GLU A 688 4.85 -23.97 -3.00
CA GLU A 688 4.50 -23.70 -1.60
C GLU A 688 3.06 -23.20 -1.60
N GLU A 689 2.16 -23.97 -1.01
CA GLU A 689 0.78 -23.55 -0.76
C GLU A 689 0.82 -22.58 0.43
N PRO A 690 0.31 -21.33 0.30
CA PRO A 690 0.21 -20.42 1.45
C PRO A 690 -0.73 -21.03 2.48
N LEU A 691 -0.46 -20.80 3.75
CA LEU A 691 -1.37 -21.19 4.82
C LEU A 691 -2.61 -20.30 4.78
N GLU A 692 -3.70 -20.79 4.22
CA GLU A 692 -4.99 -20.09 4.17
C GLU A 692 -5.76 -20.33 5.46
N GLU A 693 -6.31 -19.26 6.05
CA GLU A 693 -7.10 -19.32 7.30
C GLU A 693 -8.48 -19.93 7.07
N GLY A 694 -8.98 -19.83 5.83
CA GLY A 694 -10.24 -20.43 5.39
C GLY A 694 -10.07 -21.90 4.98
N ILE A 695 -11.17 -22.60 4.89
CA ILE A 695 -11.18 -23.95 4.30
C ILE A 695 -11.30 -23.82 2.79
N ASP A 696 -10.23 -24.20 2.09
CA ASP A 696 -10.19 -24.24 0.63
C ASP A 696 -11.11 -25.32 0.03
N ASP A 697 -11.42 -25.20 -1.25
CA ASP A 697 -12.26 -26.14 -1.98
C ASP A 697 -11.70 -27.58 -1.95
N LYS A 698 -10.39 -27.76 -1.83
CA LYS A 698 -9.70 -29.04 -1.74
C LYS A 698 -9.97 -29.71 -0.39
N THR A 699 -9.77 -28.97 0.71
CA THR A 699 -10.06 -29.45 2.07
C THR A 699 -11.56 -29.75 2.24
N PHE A 700 -12.44 -28.90 1.69
CA PHE A 700 -13.88 -29.17 1.65
C PHE A 700 -14.20 -30.50 0.91
N GLY A 701 -13.57 -30.71 -0.26
CA GLY A 701 -13.70 -31.94 -1.02
C GLY A 701 -13.23 -33.16 -0.22
N ASN A 702 -12.05 -33.08 0.40
CA ASN A 702 -11.50 -34.16 1.22
C ASN A 702 -12.43 -34.55 2.39
N ILE A 703 -12.95 -33.54 3.13
CA ILE A 703 -13.92 -33.77 4.21
C ILE A 703 -15.15 -34.50 3.68
N PHE A 704 -15.67 -34.10 2.51
CA PHE A 704 -16.82 -34.76 1.92
C PHE A 704 -16.53 -36.23 1.55
N HIS A 705 -15.42 -36.50 0.81
CA HIS A 705 -14.99 -37.82 0.39
C HIS A 705 -14.81 -38.74 1.59
N ARG A 706 -14.11 -38.23 2.64
CA ARG A 706 -13.88 -39.02 3.85
C ARG A 706 -15.17 -39.33 4.62
N ALA A 707 -16.07 -38.36 4.75
CA ALA A 707 -17.37 -38.58 5.39
C ALA A 707 -18.24 -39.58 4.60
N ALA A 708 -18.23 -39.49 3.28
CA ALA A 708 -18.94 -40.46 2.42
C ALA A 708 -18.34 -41.86 2.57
N GLU A 709 -17.01 -42.01 2.53
CA GLU A 709 -16.32 -43.30 2.75
C GLU A 709 -16.76 -43.94 4.08
N LEU A 710 -16.70 -43.21 5.20
CA LEU A 710 -17.09 -43.68 6.53
C LEU A 710 -18.54 -44.17 6.61
N LEU A 711 -19.42 -43.60 5.79
CA LEU A 711 -20.87 -43.96 5.77
C LEU A 711 -21.15 -45.12 4.84
N TYR A 712 -20.40 -45.29 3.72
CA TYR A 712 -20.62 -46.36 2.79
C TYR A 712 -19.81 -47.64 3.10
N GLU A 713 -18.67 -47.54 3.81
CA GLU A 713 -17.84 -48.68 4.19
C GLU A 713 -18.64 -49.80 4.95
N PRO A 714 -19.51 -49.45 5.96
CA PRO A 714 -20.28 -50.48 6.67
C PRO A 714 -21.30 -51.20 5.84
N ILE A 715 -21.70 -50.68 4.68
CA ILE A 715 -22.71 -51.27 3.79
C ILE A 715 -22.13 -51.96 2.57
N VAL A 716 -20.80 -52.11 2.51
CA VAL A 716 -20.11 -52.84 1.47
C VAL A 716 -20.53 -54.33 1.52
N GLY A 717 -20.90 -54.88 0.37
CA GLY A 717 -21.31 -56.28 0.23
C GLY A 717 -22.80 -56.55 0.57
N VAL A 718 -23.54 -55.53 0.99
CA VAL A 718 -24.98 -55.66 1.24
C VAL A 718 -25.74 -55.70 -0.10
N ALA A 719 -26.70 -56.62 -0.22
CA ALA A 719 -27.41 -56.86 -1.49
C ALA A 719 -28.26 -55.68 -1.99
N ASP A 720 -28.80 -54.83 -1.08
CA ASP A 720 -29.56 -53.63 -1.41
C ASP A 720 -29.09 -52.46 -0.57
N ALA A 721 -28.16 -51.68 -1.10
CA ALA A 721 -27.59 -50.53 -0.43
C ALA A 721 -28.60 -49.40 -0.21
N ALA A 722 -29.58 -49.25 -1.12
CA ALA A 722 -30.58 -48.18 -0.98
C ALA A 722 -31.43 -48.33 0.31
N THR A 723 -31.78 -49.59 0.62
CA THR A 723 -32.52 -49.91 1.86
C THR A 723 -31.68 -49.67 3.10
N GLU A 724 -30.40 -49.94 3.09
CA GLU A 724 -29.52 -49.67 4.25
C GLU A 724 -29.19 -48.17 4.42
N ILE A 725 -28.99 -47.44 3.32
CA ILE A 725 -28.81 -45.98 3.36
C ILE A 725 -30.02 -45.29 4.01
N ALA A 726 -31.24 -45.76 3.69
CA ALA A 726 -32.47 -45.22 4.27
C ALA A 726 -32.58 -45.40 5.80
N LYS A 727 -31.81 -46.32 6.40
CA LYS A 727 -31.75 -46.56 7.85
C LYS A 727 -30.69 -45.67 8.56
N ILE A 728 -29.78 -45.04 7.82
CA ILE A 728 -28.76 -44.18 8.41
C ILE A 728 -29.41 -42.95 9.05
N THR A 729 -29.19 -42.78 10.33
CA THR A 729 -29.79 -41.67 11.09
C THR A 729 -29.00 -40.36 10.89
N GLN A 730 -29.66 -39.27 11.10
CA GLN A 730 -29.06 -37.95 11.09
C GLN A 730 -27.79 -37.85 11.99
N GLN A 731 -27.88 -38.47 13.16
CA GLN A 731 -26.74 -38.47 14.10
C GLN A 731 -25.53 -39.23 13.57
N GLN A 732 -25.73 -40.34 12.85
CA GLN A 732 -24.61 -41.06 12.23
C GLN A 732 -23.94 -40.24 11.13
N VAL A 733 -24.73 -39.49 10.34
CA VAL A 733 -24.16 -38.60 9.34
C VAL A 733 -23.33 -37.45 10.00
N PHE A 734 -23.89 -36.82 11.04
CA PHE A 734 -23.10 -35.80 11.77
C PHE A 734 -21.84 -36.36 12.38
N THR A 735 -21.88 -37.52 12.99
CA THR A 735 -20.68 -38.16 13.58
C THR A 735 -19.61 -38.47 12.51
N ALA A 736 -20.02 -38.94 11.32
CA ALA A 736 -19.09 -39.18 10.20
C ALA A 736 -18.46 -37.88 9.68
N VAL A 737 -19.25 -36.81 9.54
CA VAL A 737 -18.77 -35.51 9.10
C VAL A 737 -17.83 -34.90 10.16
N GLU A 738 -18.15 -34.98 11.45
CA GLU A 738 -17.29 -34.46 12.52
C GLU A 738 -15.95 -35.25 12.60
N ARG A 739 -15.99 -36.56 12.37
CA ARG A 739 -14.78 -37.37 12.29
C ARG A 739 -13.94 -37.00 11.07
N ALA A 740 -14.56 -36.82 9.91
CA ALA A 740 -13.85 -36.37 8.71
C ALA A 740 -13.19 -34.97 8.91
N ILE A 741 -13.88 -34.04 9.57
CA ILE A 741 -13.30 -32.74 9.97
C ILE A 741 -12.15 -32.94 10.94
N ALA A 742 -12.27 -33.86 11.92
CA ALA A 742 -11.21 -34.16 12.88
C ALA A 742 -9.93 -34.67 12.19
N GLU A 743 -10.10 -35.61 11.28
CA GLU A 743 -8.99 -36.23 10.53
C GLU A 743 -8.34 -35.22 9.56
N GLU A 744 -9.14 -34.44 8.78
CA GLU A 744 -8.61 -33.54 7.74
C GLU A 744 -8.09 -32.19 8.27
N CYS A 745 -8.68 -31.66 9.34
CA CYS A 745 -8.36 -30.33 9.83
C CYS A 745 -7.50 -30.34 11.12
N PHE A 746 -7.55 -31.40 11.91
CA PHE A 746 -6.89 -31.47 13.22
C PHE A 746 -5.94 -32.66 13.39
N ASP A 747 -5.81 -33.53 12.38
CA ASP A 747 -4.99 -34.75 12.39
C ASP A 747 -5.27 -35.65 13.62
N THR A 748 -6.55 -35.76 14.00
CA THR A 748 -7.03 -36.51 15.15
C THR A 748 -8.24 -37.37 14.77
N GLU A 749 -8.45 -38.50 15.45
CA GLU A 749 -9.61 -39.36 15.21
C GLU A 749 -10.94 -38.76 15.71
N SER A 750 -10.91 -37.82 16.65
CA SER A 750 -12.10 -37.16 17.17
C SER A 750 -11.80 -35.77 17.70
N VAL A 751 -12.73 -34.85 17.52
CA VAL A 751 -12.69 -33.48 18.02
C VAL A 751 -13.93 -33.19 18.83
N ASP A 752 -13.77 -32.48 19.94
CA ASP A 752 -14.92 -32.00 20.72
C ASP A 752 -15.76 -31.05 19.86
N SER A 753 -17.09 -31.29 19.79
CA SER A 753 -18.03 -30.47 19.00
C SER A 753 -17.92 -28.97 19.32
N GLU A 754 -17.46 -28.61 20.51
CA GLU A 754 -17.20 -27.21 20.90
C GLU A 754 -16.03 -26.57 20.16
N ARG A 755 -15.12 -27.33 19.56
CA ARG A 755 -14.03 -26.83 18.71
C ARG A 755 -14.45 -26.57 17.27
N ILE A 756 -15.56 -27.17 16.82
CA ILE A 756 -16.10 -26.97 15.46
C ILE A 756 -16.96 -25.70 15.47
N LYS A 757 -16.30 -24.52 15.40
CA LYS A 757 -16.92 -23.19 15.42
C LYS A 757 -16.64 -22.41 14.14
N GLY A 758 -17.37 -21.32 13.94
CA GLY A 758 -17.16 -20.43 12.80
C GLY A 758 -17.39 -21.14 11.46
N GLU A 759 -16.43 -21.05 10.56
CA GLU A 759 -16.49 -21.62 9.22
C GLU A 759 -16.65 -23.15 9.22
N LEU A 760 -15.95 -23.86 10.12
CA LEU A 760 -16.09 -25.31 10.28
C LEU A 760 -17.51 -25.75 10.62
N ALA A 761 -18.25 -24.97 11.42
CA ALA A 761 -19.65 -25.27 11.72
C ALA A 761 -20.55 -25.11 10.48
N ILE A 762 -20.24 -24.13 9.62
CA ILE A 762 -20.96 -23.93 8.35
C ILE A 762 -20.66 -25.10 7.40
N ILE A 763 -19.40 -25.49 7.27
CA ILE A 763 -18.97 -26.61 6.43
C ILE A 763 -19.58 -27.93 6.91
N ARG A 764 -19.55 -28.20 8.20
CA ARG A 764 -20.24 -29.35 8.78
C ARG A 764 -21.69 -29.42 8.32
N GLN A 765 -22.41 -28.30 8.33
CA GLN A 765 -23.81 -28.24 7.92
C GLN A 765 -23.98 -28.38 6.41
N ILE A 766 -23.08 -27.86 5.59
CA ILE A 766 -23.11 -27.97 4.14
C ILE A 766 -22.81 -29.41 3.72
N VAL A 767 -21.76 -30.04 4.26
CA VAL A 767 -21.40 -31.44 4.00
C VAL A 767 -22.52 -32.38 4.43
N TYR A 768 -23.11 -32.15 5.61
CA TYR A 768 -24.28 -32.88 6.07
C TYR A 768 -25.45 -32.83 5.04
N ARG A 769 -25.75 -31.64 4.53
CA ARG A 769 -26.82 -31.45 3.52
C ARG A 769 -26.48 -32.16 2.21
N TYR A 770 -25.22 -32.08 1.75
CA TYR A 770 -24.79 -32.75 0.52
C TYR A 770 -24.90 -34.29 0.65
N ILE A 771 -24.56 -34.83 1.81
CA ILE A 771 -24.70 -36.29 2.05
C ILE A 771 -26.18 -36.67 2.19
N SER A 772 -26.92 -36.06 3.11
CA SER A 772 -28.27 -36.47 3.45
C SER A 772 -29.28 -36.18 2.35
N ASN A 773 -29.25 -34.94 1.77
CA ASN A 773 -30.32 -34.55 0.84
C ASN A 773 -29.94 -34.88 -0.62
N ASN A 774 -28.68 -34.71 -0.99
CA ASN A 774 -28.26 -34.85 -2.38
C ASN A 774 -27.82 -36.30 -2.66
N LEU A 775 -26.78 -36.78 -1.97
CA LEU A 775 -26.21 -38.10 -2.22
C LEU A 775 -27.19 -39.24 -1.80
N PHE A 776 -27.62 -39.25 -0.55
CA PHE A 776 -28.55 -40.26 -0.06
C PHE A 776 -29.95 -40.13 -0.71
N GLY A 777 -30.40 -38.89 -0.94
CA GLY A 777 -31.62 -38.62 -1.66
C GLY A 777 -31.63 -39.25 -3.04
N TYR A 778 -30.51 -39.09 -3.81
CA TYR A 778 -30.36 -39.69 -5.11
C TYR A 778 -30.27 -41.23 -5.03
N ASP A 779 -29.41 -41.77 -4.18
CA ASP A 779 -29.11 -43.22 -4.12
C ASP A 779 -30.31 -44.05 -3.62
N THR A 780 -31.22 -43.46 -2.80
CA THR A 780 -32.44 -44.13 -2.34
C THR A 780 -33.60 -44.08 -3.34
N THR A 781 -33.57 -43.12 -4.30
CA THR A 781 -34.67 -42.93 -5.26
C THR A 781 -34.40 -43.51 -6.65
N HIS A 782 -33.12 -43.78 -7.03
CA HIS A 782 -32.75 -44.16 -8.38
C HIS A 782 -32.39 -45.64 -8.57
N GLY A 783 -33.11 -46.52 -7.90
CA GLY A 783 -32.99 -47.94 -8.10
C GLY A 783 -32.11 -48.70 -7.11
N SER A 784 -32.23 -50.03 -7.10
CA SER A 784 -31.48 -50.96 -6.25
C SER A 784 -30.06 -51.13 -6.76
N PHE A 785 -29.06 -51.11 -5.88
CA PHE A 785 -27.66 -51.41 -6.16
C PHE A 785 -26.99 -51.99 -4.91
N SER A 786 -25.84 -52.60 -5.08
CA SER A 786 -25.00 -53.05 -3.97
C SER A 786 -23.64 -52.37 -4.06
N VAL A 787 -23.12 -51.79 -2.94
CA VAL A 787 -21.79 -51.25 -2.85
C VAL A 787 -20.76 -52.41 -2.82
N VAL A 788 -19.82 -52.38 -3.74
CA VAL A 788 -18.82 -53.43 -3.86
C VAL A 788 -17.55 -53.07 -3.11
N ALA A 789 -17.15 -51.80 -3.22
CA ALA A 789 -15.99 -51.25 -2.55
C ALA A 789 -16.07 -49.72 -2.45
N THR A 790 -15.42 -49.17 -1.45
CA THR A 790 -15.09 -47.75 -1.34
C THR A 790 -13.58 -47.59 -1.46
N GLU A 791 -13.09 -46.48 -2.06
CA GLU A 791 -11.67 -46.17 -2.24
C GLU A 791 -10.87 -47.32 -2.86
N ASP A 792 -11.48 -48.07 -3.82
CA ASP A 792 -10.90 -49.26 -4.45
C ASP A 792 -9.71 -48.88 -5.34
N LEU A 793 -8.56 -49.48 -5.07
CA LEU A 793 -7.32 -49.30 -5.83
C LEU A 793 -7.17 -50.43 -6.83
N PHE A 794 -7.04 -50.08 -8.11
CA PHE A 794 -6.88 -51.06 -9.19
C PHE A 794 -5.89 -50.56 -10.25
N ASP A 795 -5.20 -51.51 -10.89
CA ASP A 795 -4.21 -51.21 -11.90
C ASP A 795 -4.38 -52.14 -13.15
N THR A 796 -3.85 -51.67 -14.28
CA THR A 796 -3.81 -52.46 -15.49
C THR A 796 -2.65 -52.05 -16.39
N PRO A 797 -1.96 -53.02 -17.06
CA PRO A 797 -1.01 -52.67 -18.11
C PRO A 797 -1.73 -52.11 -19.33
N PHE A 798 -1.13 -51.13 -19.97
CA PHE A 798 -1.60 -50.57 -21.23
C PHE A 798 -0.44 -50.46 -22.24
N GLU A 799 -0.63 -51.08 -23.39
CA GLU A 799 0.35 -51.14 -24.49
C GLU A 799 0.07 -49.99 -25.47
N PHE A 800 1.11 -49.38 -25.97
CA PHE A 800 1.07 -48.34 -26.99
C PHE A 800 2.35 -48.39 -27.85
N GLU A 801 2.40 -47.68 -28.97
CA GLU A 801 3.49 -47.69 -29.90
C GLU A 801 4.18 -46.32 -30.00
N VAL A 802 5.49 -46.27 -29.89
CA VAL A 802 6.32 -45.08 -30.08
C VAL A 802 7.35 -45.34 -31.19
N ALA A 803 7.31 -44.56 -32.26
CA ALA A 803 8.22 -44.65 -33.39
C ALA A 803 8.36 -46.10 -33.95
N GLY A 804 7.30 -46.91 -33.88
CA GLY A 804 7.28 -48.29 -34.36
C GLY A 804 7.70 -49.35 -33.33
N GLU A 805 8.06 -48.94 -32.11
CA GLU A 805 8.37 -49.86 -31.00
C GLU A 805 7.21 -49.96 -30.02
N ARG A 806 6.86 -51.18 -29.63
CA ARG A 806 5.83 -51.39 -28.59
C ARG A 806 6.39 -51.09 -27.22
N GLN A 807 5.66 -50.26 -26.44
CA GLN A 807 5.95 -49.96 -25.06
C GLN A 807 4.74 -50.27 -24.19
N SER A 808 4.93 -50.40 -22.90
CA SER A 808 3.86 -50.65 -21.93
C SER A 808 4.07 -49.82 -20.69
N ILE A 809 2.99 -49.25 -20.17
CA ILE A 809 2.94 -48.61 -18.84
C ILE A 809 1.85 -49.26 -17.99
N VAL A 810 1.91 -49.04 -16.69
CA VAL A 810 0.85 -49.47 -15.78
C VAL A 810 0.06 -48.25 -15.38
N PHE A 811 -1.23 -48.21 -15.73
CA PHE A 811 -2.17 -47.24 -15.17
C PHE A 811 -2.64 -47.75 -13.81
N GLU A 812 -2.71 -46.83 -12.85
CA GLU A 812 -3.25 -47.06 -11.50
C GLU A 812 -4.32 -46.02 -11.20
N GLY A 813 -5.51 -46.49 -10.82
CA GLY A 813 -6.65 -45.63 -10.47
C GLY A 813 -7.24 -46.02 -9.11
N ARG A 814 -7.82 -45.03 -8.45
CA ARG A 814 -8.56 -45.17 -7.20
C ARG A 814 -9.95 -44.59 -7.41
N ALA A 815 -10.98 -45.40 -7.31
CA ALA A 815 -12.36 -44.96 -7.45
C ALA A 815 -12.97 -44.71 -6.08
N ASP A 816 -13.68 -43.59 -5.91
CA ASP A 816 -14.32 -43.22 -4.64
C ASP A 816 -15.33 -44.30 -4.18
N ARG A 817 -16.11 -44.83 -5.15
CA ARG A 817 -17.08 -45.93 -4.87
C ARG A 817 -17.28 -46.79 -6.12
N VAL A 818 -17.42 -48.08 -5.92
CA VAL A 818 -17.78 -49.07 -6.94
C VAL A 818 -19.09 -49.78 -6.57
N ASP A 819 -20.08 -49.66 -7.41
CA ASP A 819 -21.40 -50.28 -7.22
C ASP A 819 -21.60 -51.49 -8.18
N SER A 820 -22.45 -52.42 -7.80
CA SER A 820 -22.99 -53.44 -8.67
C SER A 820 -24.44 -53.16 -8.97
N LEU A 821 -24.78 -53.03 -10.22
CA LEU A 821 -26.14 -52.77 -10.68
C LEU A 821 -26.87 -54.09 -10.96
N PRO A 822 -28.22 -54.12 -10.94
CA PRO A 822 -29.04 -55.33 -11.19
C PRO A 822 -28.80 -55.94 -12.60
N ASN A 823 -28.36 -55.17 -13.58
CA ASN A 823 -28.04 -55.60 -14.94
C ASN A 823 -26.66 -56.27 -15.06
N GLY A 824 -25.94 -56.44 -13.94
CA GLY A 824 -24.63 -57.04 -13.89
C GLY A 824 -23.45 -56.07 -14.19
N CYS A 825 -23.73 -54.79 -14.55
CA CYS A 825 -22.72 -53.77 -14.75
C CYS A 825 -22.13 -53.30 -13.40
N ARG A 826 -20.86 -52.96 -13.43
CA ARG A 826 -20.19 -52.23 -12.34
C ARG A 826 -20.27 -50.73 -12.61
N ARG A 827 -20.82 -49.95 -11.68
CA ARG A 827 -20.84 -48.49 -11.77
C ARG A 827 -19.64 -47.92 -10.98
N ILE A 828 -18.79 -47.16 -11.64
CA ILE A 828 -17.74 -46.37 -10.98
C ILE A 828 -18.31 -45.02 -10.69
N VAL A 829 -18.24 -44.63 -9.45
CA VAL A 829 -18.68 -43.33 -8.95
C VAL A 829 -17.48 -42.52 -8.53
N ASP A 830 -17.39 -41.28 -9.06
CA ASP A 830 -16.41 -40.29 -8.68
C ASP A 830 -17.17 -39.00 -8.24
N TYR A 831 -16.97 -38.56 -7.00
CA TYR A 831 -17.67 -37.44 -6.44
C TYR A 831 -17.02 -36.11 -6.83
N LYS A 832 -17.84 -35.10 -7.17
CA LYS A 832 -17.37 -33.74 -7.48
C LYS A 832 -18.23 -32.69 -6.78
N THR A 833 -17.57 -31.79 -6.05
CA THR A 833 -18.19 -30.67 -5.33
C THR A 833 -18.40 -29.45 -6.20
N GLY A 834 -17.76 -29.37 -7.39
CA GLY A 834 -17.86 -28.28 -8.36
C GLY A 834 -19.13 -28.29 -9.19
N GLY A 835 -19.19 -27.42 -10.20
CA GLY A 835 -20.32 -27.33 -11.14
C GLY A 835 -20.33 -28.46 -12.17
N GLU A 836 -21.53 -28.81 -12.71
CA GLU A 836 -21.75 -29.90 -13.63
C GLU A 836 -21.03 -29.76 -14.98
N HIS A 837 -20.27 -30.78 -15.38
CA HIS A 837 -19.62 -30.96 -16.69
C HIS A 837 -19.75 -32.41 -17.19
N LEU A 838 -20.99 -32.90 -17.36
CA LEU A 838 -21.28 -34.25 -17.78
C LEU A 838 -21.24 -34.44 -19.31
N THR A 839 -21.34 -33.37 -20.07
CA THR A 839 -21.39 -33.41 -21.53
C THR A 839 -20.08 -32.93 -22.13
N PHE A 840 -19.50 -33.70 -23.09
CA PHE A 840 -18.28 -33.33 -23.80
C PHE A 840 -18.46 -33.42 -25.32
N PRO A 841 -17.66 -32.65 -26.09
CA PRO A 841 -17.89 -32.42 -27.51
C PRO A 841 -17.32 -33.52 -28.47
N GLY A 842 -17.12 -34.75 -27.98
CA GLY A 842 -16.47 -35.85 -28.68
C GLY A 842 -15.00 -36.03 -28.32
N PHE A 843 -14.43 -37.23 -28.61
CA PHE A 843 -13.10 -37.58 -28.12
C PHE A 843 -11.98 -36.74 -28.75
N GLU A 844 -12.04 -36.43 -30.03
CA GLU A 844 -11.02 -35.57 -30.67
C GLU A 844 -10.88 -34.23 -29.93
N LYS A 845 -11.99 -33.61 -29.63
CA LYS A 845 -11.97 -32.31 -28.92
C LYS A 845 -11.63 -32.45 -27.44
N LEU A 846 -11.98 -33.59 -26.81
CA LEU A 846 -11.64 -33.87 -25.43
C LEU A 846 -10.13 -34.01 -25.23
N PHE A 847 -9.38 -34.47 -26.20
CA PHE A 847 -7.92 -34.64 -26.13
C PHE A 847 -7.15 -33.50 -26.80
N TYR A 848 -7.63 -33.02 -27.96
CA TYR A 848 -6.90 -32.05 -28.80
C TYR A 848 -7.68 -30.74 -29.08
N GLY A 849 -8.82 -30.54 -28.45
CA GLY A 849 -9.61 -29.33 -28.57
C GLY A 849 -9.05 -28.16 -27.80
N LYS A 850 -9.83 -27.07 -27.74
CA LYS A 850 -9.51 -25.91 -26.88
C LYS A 850 -9.55 -26.30 -25.42
N ASP A 851 -8.86 -25.53 -24.53
CA ASP A 851 -8.76 -25.86 -23.11
C ASP A 851 -10.11 -26.10 -22.43
N SER A 852 -11.12 -25.29 -22.75
CA SER A 852 -12.48 -25.44 -22.23
C SER A 852 -13.16 -26.79 -22.64
N GLN A 853 -12.61 -27.48 -23.61
CA GLN A 853 -13.13 -28.77 -24.13
C GLN A 853 -12.38 -29.96 -23.55
N ARG A 854 -11.19 -29.74 -22.97
CA ARG A 854 -10.34 -30.78 -22.34
C ARG A 854 -10.74 -31.00 -20.89
N ILE A 855 -11.85 -31.69 -20.67
CA ILE A 855 -12.46 -31.88 -19.35
C ILE A 855 -11.73 -33.02 -18.59
N SER A 856 -10.87 -32.65 -17.62
CA SER A 856 -10.07 -33.64 -16.85
C SER A 856 -10.94 -34.65 -16.11
N ASN A 857 -12.05 -34.23 -15.50
CA ASN A 857 -12.91 -35.14 -14.77
C ASN A 857 -13.48 -36.22 -15.69
N THR A 858 -13.91 -35.88 -16.92
CA THR A 858 -14.36 -36.82 -17.92
C THR A 858 -13.27 -37.82 -18.31
N ILE A 859 -12.04 -37.32 -18.57
CA ILE A 859 -10.89 -38.18 -18.92
C ILE A 859 -10.57 -39.11 -17.76
N ASN A 860 -10.51 -38.63 -16.53
CA ASN A 860 -10.20 -39.44 -15.36
C ASN A 860 -11.23 -40.53 -15.12
N THR A 861 -12.55 -40.24 -15.21
CA THR A 861 -13.61 -41.23 -15.02
C THR A 861 -13.60 -42.28 -16.10
N LEU A 862 -13.35 -41.91 -17.35
CA LEU A 862 -13.19 -42.88 -18.45
C LEU A 862 -11.93 -43.74 -18.27
N LEU A 863 -10.82 -43.20 -17.78
CA LEU A 863 -9.63 -43.98 -17.44
C LEU A 863 -9.92 -44.95 -16.28
N TYR A 864 -10.64 -44.55 -15.23
CA TYR A 864 -11.08 -45.52 -14.20
C TYR A 864 -11.91 -46.66 -14.80
N ALA A 865 -12.84 -46.32 -15.69
CA ALA A 865 -13.66 -47.36 -16.35
C ALA A 865 -12.81 -48.29 -17.21
N MET A 866 -11.85 -47.77 -17.98
CA MET A 866 -10.89 -48.55 -18.74
C MET A 866 -10.10 -49.53 -17.86
N ILE A 867 -9.47 -48.98 -16.78
CA ILE A 867 -8.63 -49.80 -15.90
C ILE A 867 -9.45 -50.93 -15.27
N MET A 868 -10.66 -50.62 -14.76
CA MET A 868 -11.52 -51.65 -14.14
C MET A 868 -11.99 -52.71 -15.13
N GLN A 869 -12.45 -52.31 -16.35
CA GLN A 869 -12.90 -53.26 -17.36
C GLN A 869 -11.79 -54.19 -17.75
N ARG A 870 -10.58 -53.71 -18.01
CA ARG A 870 -9.41 -54.52 -18.35
C ARG A 870 -8.98 -55.44 -17.20
N ARG A 871 -9.02 -54.95 -15.96
CA ARG A 871 -8.59 -55.73 -14.78
C ARG A 871 -9.56 -56.84 -14.40
N ARG A 872 -10.88 -56.54 -14.44
CA ARG A 872 -11.91 -57.44 -13.92
C ARG A 872 -12.74 -58.14 -15.01
N GLY A 873 -12.60 -57.80 -16.28
CA GLY A 873 -13.31 -58.37 -17.41
C GLY A 873 -14.84 -58.21 -17.34
N CYS A 874 -15.33 -57.12 -16.69
CA CYS A 874 -16.74 -56.85 -16.50
C CYS A 874 -17.17 -55.56 -17.22
N GLU A 875 -18.46 -55.46 -17.54
CA GLU A 875 -19.03 -54.23 -18.06
C GLU A 875 -19.02 -53.14 -16.99
N VAL A 876 -18.59 -51.92 -17.40
CA VAL A 876 -18.45 -50.78 -16.51
C VAL A 876 -19.27 -49.59 -16.98
N GLN A 877 -19.99 -48.98 -16.07
CA GLN A 877 -20.71 -47.70 -16.26
C GLN A 877 -19.94 -46.56 -15.58
N PRO A 878 -19.38 -45.59 -16.34
CA PRO A 878 -18.71 -44.41 -15.76
C PRO A 878 -19.76 -43.42 -15.28
N ALA A 879 -19.66 -42.98 -14.02
CA ALA A 879 -20.57 -41.99 -13.43
C ALA A 879 -19.84 -40.94 -12.65
N LEU A 880 -20.18 -39.65 -12.91
CA LEU A 880 -19.71 -38.49 -12.19
C LEU A 880 -20.85 -37.93 -11.35
N TYR A 881 -20.67 -37.93 -10.05
CA TYR A 881 -21.65 -37.39 -9.10
C TYR A 881 -21.33 -35.95 -8.75
N TYR A 882 -21.98 -34.97 -9.44
CA TYR A 882 -21.91 -33.56 -9.13
C TYR A 882 -22.90 -33.22 -8.02
N LEU A 883 -22.41 -33.19 -6.79
CA LEU A 883 -23.20 -33.11 -5.56
C LEU A 883 -24.17 -31.93 -5.51
N ARG A 884 -23.76 -30.79 -6.04
CA ARG A 884 -24.58 -29.56 -6.08
C ARG A 884 -25.83 -29.76 -6.93
N ASP A 885 -25.75 -30.53 -8.02
CA ASP A 885 -26.78 -30.65 -9.04
C ASP A 885 -27.69 -31.87 -8.84
N MET A 886 -27.33 -32.82 -7.95
CA MET A 886 -28.10 -34.06 -7.67
C MET A 886 -29.49 -33.84 -7.09
N ILE A 887 -29.80 -32.61 -6.60
CA ILE A 887 -31.14 -32.28 -6.08
C ILE A 887 -32.19 -32.10 -7.19
N ARG A 888 -31.76 -31.99 -8.46
CA ARG A 888 -32.68 -31.81 -9.59
C ARG A 888 -33.35 -33.14 -9.95
N GLU A 889 -34.65 -33.14 -10.21
CA GLU A 889 -35.42 -34.35 -10.57
C GLU A 889 -34.95 -35.01 -11.89
N ASP A 890 -34.39 -34.21 -12.80
CA ASP A 890 -33.87 -34.67 -14.11
C ASP A 890 -32.39 -34.99 -14.10
N TYR A 891 -31.71 -35.00 -12.95
CA TYR A 891 -30.29 -35.26 -12.85
C TYR A 891 -29.94 -36.69 -13.22
N SER A 892 -28.90 -36.85 -14.05
CA SER A 892 -28.31 -38.16 -14.40
C SER A 892 -26.80 -38.04 -14.36
N PRO A 893 -26.09 -38.87 -13.58
CA PRO A 893 -24.63 -38.81 -13.43
C PRO A 893 -23.82 -39.37 -14.60
N LEU A 894 -24.52 -39.83 -15.66
CA LEU A 894 -23.86 -40.45 -16.81
C LEU A 894 -23.16 -39.39 -17.67
N LEU A 895 -21.94 -39.69 -18.08
CA LEU A 895 -21.26 -38.93 -19.08
C LEU A 895 -22.01 -38.97 -20.42
N ARG A 896 -22.04 -37.84 -21.13
CA ARG A 896 -22.74 -37.68 -22.40
C ARG A 896 -21.81 -37.18 -23.49
N VAL A 897 -21.82 -37.83 -24.65
CA VAL A 897 -20.97 -37.47 -25.78
C VAL A 897 -21.81 -36.91 -26.94
N PHE A 898 -21.33 -35.87 -27.60
CA PHE A 898 -21.86 -35.37 -28.85
C PHE A 898 -21.32 -36.16 -30.04
N ASN A 899 -22.19 -36.94 -30.69
CA ASN A 899 -21.85 -37.76 -31.89
C ASN A 899 -22.09 -37.00 -33.19
N GLY A 900 -21.84 -35.66 -33.24
CA GLY A 900 -21.90 -34.82 -34.44
C GLY A 900 -22.78 -33.59 -34.35
N PRO A 901 -22.65 -32.63 -35.27
CA PRO A 901 -23.40 -31.36 -35.26
C PRO A 901 -24.92 -31.59 -35.35
N GLY A 902 -25.70 -30.99 -34.44
CA GLY A 902 -27.16 -31.04 -34.44
C GLY A 902 -27.77 -32.30 -33.82
N ARG A 903 -26.99 -33.24 -33.32
CA ARG A 903 -27.47 -34.40 -32.53
C ARG A 903 -27.56 -34.04 -31.06
N ARG A 904 -28.49 -34.68 -30.33
CA ARG A 904 -28.52 -34.59 -28.87
C ARG A 904 -27.39 -35.41 -28.27
N PRO A 905 -26.80 -35.00 -27.16
CA PRO A 905 -25.74 -35.73 -26.50
C PRO A 905 -26.27 -37.09 -25.99
N GLU A 906 -25.56 -38.17 -26.31
CA GLU A 906 -25.92 -39.52 -25.96
C GLU A 906 -25.24 -39.94 -24.65
N PRO A 907 -25.95 -40.58 -23.69
CA PRO A 907 -25.35 -41.04 -22.45
C PRO A 907 -24.49 -42.29 -22.70
N ILE A 908 -23.36 -42.38 -21.98
CA ILE A 908 -22.48 -43.53 -21.97
C ILE A 908 -22.94 -44.47 -20.86
N GLU A 909 -23.82 -45.41 -21.23
CA GLU A 909 -24.36 -46.42 -20.30
C GLU A 909 -23.33 -47.54 -20.01
N ARG A 910 -22.48 -47.84 -20.97
CA ARG A 910 -21.44 -48.87 -20.89
C ARG A 910 -20.13 -48.36 -21.50
N TYR A 911 -19.04 -48.57 -20.80
CA TYR A 911 -17.73 -48.12 -21.27
C TYR A 911 -17.35 -48.86 -22.56
N SER A 912 -17.72 -50.16 -22.73
CA SER A 912 -17.44 -50.96 -23.95
C SER A 912 -17.92 -50.28 -25.24
N ALA A 913 -19.00 -49.47 -25.18
CA ALA A 913 -19.52 -48.75 -26.35
C ALA A 913 -18.58 -47.67 -26.90
N VAL A 914 -17.64 -47.20 -26.10
CA VAL A 914 -16.70 -46.11 -26.44
C VAL A 914 -15.23 -46.52 -26.27
N ALA A 915 -14.98 -47.72 -25.80
CA ALA A 915 -13.64 -48.20 -25.41
C ALA A 915 -12.61 -48.07 -26.52
N GLU A 916 -12.91 -48.57 -27.73
CA GLU A 916 -11.99 -48.59 -28.86
C GLU A 916 -11.56 -47.16 -29.26
N GLU A 917 -12.52 -46.27 -29.38
CA GLU A 917 -12.24 -44.87 -29.73
C GLU A 917 -11.45 -44.16 -28.62
N PHE A 918 -11.88 -44.28 -27.36
CA PHE A 918 -11.20 -43.67 -26.23
C PHE A 918 -9.74 -44.14 -26.07
N GLU A 919 -9.56 -45.46 -26.11
CA GLU A 919 -8.22 -46.08 -25.99
C GLU A 919 -7.29 -45.73 -27.14
N SER A 920 -7.82 -45.50 -28.34
CA SER A 920 -7.02 -45.04 -29.48
C SER A 920 -6.43 -43.67 -29.22
N TYR A 921 -7.20 -42.72 -28.61
CA TYR A 921 -6.71 -41.41 -28.21
C TYR A 921 -5.73 -41.49 -27.03
N VAL A 922 -5.98 -42.37 -26.04
CA VAL A 922 -5.04 -42.60 -24.93
C VAL A 922 -3.70 -43.08 -25.48
N SER A 923 -3.70 -44.04 -26.41
CA SER A 923 -2.50 -44.57 -27.08
C SER A 923 -1.74 -43.46 -27.82
N ARG A 924 -2.46 -42.62 -28.56
CA ARG A 924 -1.85 -41.47 -29.29
C ARG A 924 -1.21 -40.46 -28.35
N VAL A 925 -1.86 -40.06 -27.27
CA VAL A 925 -1.30 -39.15 -26.28
C VAL A 925 -0.07 -39.75 -25.59
N LEU A 926 -0.07 -41.06 -25.29
CA LEU A 926 1.09 -41.71 -24.73
C LEU A 926 2.25 -41.77 -25.75
N SER A 927 1.95 -42.03 -27.02
CA SER A 927 2.96 -41.99 -28.09
C SER A 927 3.63 -40.62 -28.15
N GLU A 928 2.87 -39.52 -28.08
CA GLU A 928 3.40 -38.14 -28.02
C GLU A 928 4.20 -37.87 -26.74
N LEU A 929 3.72 -38.32 -25.56
CA LEU A 929 4.40 -38.16 -24.30
C LEU A 929 5.77 -38.84 -24.25
N PHE A 930 5.87 -40.03 -24.81
CA PHE A 930 7.12 -40.84 -24.81
C PHE A 930 8.00 -40.62 -26.05
N ASP A 931 7.56 -39.93 -27.08
CA ASP A 931 8.38 -39.56 -28.24
C ASP A 931 9.43 -38.50 -27.87
N PRO A 932 10.74 -38.79 -28.01
CA PRO A 932 11.81 -37.83 -27.72
C PRO A 932 11.77 -36.58 -28.60
N SER A 933 11.19 -36.65 -29.79
CA SER A 933 11.13 -35.54 -30.77
C SER A 933 10.06 -34.51 -30.44
N VAL A 934 9.08 -34.88 -29.63
CA VAL A 934 7.95 -33.97 -29.22
C VAL A 934 8.28 -33.25 -27.93
N PRO A 935 8.52 -31.93 -27.93
CA PRO A 935 8.85 -31.15 -26.73
C PRO A 935 7.63 -30.95 -25.81
N PHE A 936 7.89 -30.63 -24.54
CA PHE A 936 6.85 -30.09 -23.67
C PHE A 936 6.58 -28.64 -24.03
N ARG A 937 5.33 -28.34 -24.37
CA ARG A 937 4.88 -26.99 -24.79
C ARG A 937 3.87 -26.44 -23.83
N GLN A 938 3.82 -25.13 -23.80
CA GLN A 938 2.76 -24.41 -23.08
C GLN A 938 1.41 -24.66 -23.75
N ALA A 939 0.32 -24.63 -22.96
CA ALA A 939 -1.04 -24.68 -23.51
C ALA A 939 -1.26 -23.51 -24.48
N GLU A 940 -1.99 -23.74 -25.57
CA GLU A 940 -2.28 -22.69 -26.57
C GLU A 940 -3.19 -21.61 -26.02
N ASP A 941 -4.15 -21.98 -25.16
CA ASP A 941 -5.10 -21.05 -24.54
C ASP A 941 -4.61 -20.58 -23.16
N VAL A 942 -4.62 -19.26 -22.97
CA VAL A 942 -4.18 -18.61 -21.72
C VAL A 942 -5.18 -18.84 -20.58
N LEU A 943 -6.43 -19.25 -20.88
CA LEU A 943 -7.45 -19.51 -19.87
C LEU A 943 -7.05 -20.65 -18.92
N SER A 944 -6.38 -21.68 -19.40
CA SER A 944 -5.80 -22.77 -18.57
C SER A 944 -4.76 -22.27 -17.56
N CYS A 945 -4.16 -21.11 -17.82
CA CYS A 945 -3.11 -20.55 -16.96
C CYS A 945 -3.68 -19.72 -15.81
N THR A 946 -4.97 -19.38 -15.83
CA THR A 946 -5.60 -18.51 -14.80
C THR A 946 -5.46 -19.09 -13.39
N TYR A 947 -5.61 -20.41 -13.27
CA TYR A 947 -5.51 -21.14 -11.99
C TYR A 947 -4.30 -22.08 -11.94
N CYS A 948 -3.30 -21.84 -12.78
CA CYS A 948 -2.11 -22.70 -12.84
C CYS A 948 -1.04 -22.18 -11.89
N ASP A 949 -0.56 -23.03 -10.97
CA ASP A 949 0.49 -22.69 -10.00
C ASP A 949 1.81 -22.31 -10.67
N TYR A 950 2.05 -22.82 -11.86
CA TYR A 950 3.27 -22.57 -12.66
C TYR A 950 3.15 -21.38 -13.62
N ALA A 951 2.04 -20.63 -13.62
CA ALA A 951 1.83 -19.48 -14.49
C ALA A 951 2.97 -18.43 -14.40
N PRO A 952 3.55 -18.14 -13.22
CA PRO A 952 4.69 -17.22 -13.10
C PRO A 952 5.94 -17.73 -13.84
N ILE A 953 6.25 -19.03 -13.75
CA ILE A 953 7.39 -19.65 -14.44
C ILE A 953 7.16 -19.61 -15.95
N CYS A 954 5.93 -19.83 -16.37
CA CYS A 954 5.52 -19.73 -17.77
C CYS A 954 5.42 -18.27 -18.26
N GLN A 955 5.69 -17.28 -17.41
CA GLN A 955 5.55 -15.86 -17.72
C GLN A 955 4.14 -15.47 -18.20
N ARG A 956 3.14 -16.25 -17.84
CA ARG A 956 1.72 -16.00 -18.13
C ARG A 956 1.06 -15.45 -16.86
N ARG A 957 0.69 -14.16 -16.87
CA ARG A 957 0.09 -13.52 -15.70
C ARG A 957 -1.31 -14.07 -15.41
N LYS A 958 -1.62 -14.33 -14.14
CA LYS A 958 -3.00 -14.38 -13.67
C LYS A 958 -3.66 -13.03 -14.00
N ARG A 959 -4.68 -13.02 -14.83
CA ARG A 959 -5.48 -11.81 -15.10
C ARG A 959 -6.46 -11.56 -13.96
#